data_994b8c9aa3e880dd9cee8986044cb584
#
_entry.id   994b8c9aa3e880dd9cee8986044cb584
#
_cell.length_a   1.000
_cell.length_b   1.000
_cell.length_c   1.000
_cell.angle_alpha   90.00
_cell.angle_beta   90.00
_cell.angle_gamma   90.00
#
_symmetry.space_group_name_H-M   'P 1'
#
loop_
_entity.id
_entity.type
_entity.pdbx_description
1 polymer ?
#
loop_
_entity_poly.entity_id
_entity_poly.type
_entity_poly.pdbx_seq_one_letter_code
_entity_poly.pdbx_strand_id
1 'polypeptide(L)'
;MEPQARRTLATLAASGAALYVGDRWGALAEGSRDPLSALLGGAAAGLLPDIASDPLRVSGGSVACLAGLSLFCGVWCCYAWAAGQRQRLRSGDEYGSARRGTVREGQTLRDPGDPDNNIVLTRHLGIAIRPNERVRERATSRNVLVIGPTGTGKTAGYVEPNLLQIGARRDMVVVDPKGTTLSRCGMALVAGGVDVSVFDMVHKARSDTYNPLANVRTHEDVNTFVSCLVANTNNGRESTDPIWDNGEILLYRSILTFMLDWCRREDMTMRMFLMLCDLCDVREDGDPTPSPLDLLFSQVETGMRPVVRRRENSRAAGGRTARRREGVSWEPSRLARRGDGLRPASWVGPDGEPRRGMRPQDDLSLRLWHQFRHGAGKTLKSFVISSHARLAQLQGEETLRILGGWCGGRDDLRLETLGQEADAAGRPLPPRVVFVISSDFKDDLNSLLSILMWQAIFLPMEAADSGGGGALPRPVSLVFDEFGNVGKLPSFKRCVAVVRSRNIDVSIVVQSLSQLDDVYGKDAAVTIRENCPTTLFLGGGGGLSSAEQVSREAGKETDVKTSWSRRGAGLAAEQTRSRDSLGRDVFDPHEVRSLPFRKALVLMGGKEAILDDKSLVWECARYDPRYMARDPELSFDYAAWREAGRPLGEAALAWERGLRR
;
A
#
# COMPACT_ATOMS: atom_id res chain seq x y z
N MET A 1 41.90 -22.09 -18.72
CA MET A 1 42.84 -21.14 -18.08
C MET A 1 42.29 -19.74 -18.24
N GLU A 2 42.14 -19.02 -17.15
CA GLU A 2 41.69 -17.64 -17.16
C GLU A 2 42.62 -16.75 -18.01
N PRO A 3 42.07 -15.74 -18.72
CA PRO A 3 42.88 -14.85 -19.59
C PRO A 3 44.06 -14.17 -18.86
N GLN A 4 43.92 -13.95 -17.55
CA GLN A 4 44.95 -13.35 -16.70
C GLN A 4 46.12 -14.33 -16.46
N ALA A 5 45.84 -15.60 -16.23
CA ALA A 5 46.88 -16.63 -16.06
C ALA A 5 47.70 -16.87 -17.33
N ARG A 6 47.08 -16.80 -18.52
CA ARG A 6 47.78 -16.90 -19.80
C ARG A 6 48.76 -15.73 -20.02
N ARG A 7 48.38 -14.52 -19.61
CA ARG A 7 49.21 -13.34 -19.75
C ARG A 7 50.38 -13.33 -18.79
N THR A 8 50.14 -13.73 -17.54
CA THR A 8 51.23 -13.86 -16.54
C THR A 8 52.27 -14.91 -16.98
N LEU A 9 51.81 -16.03 -17.52
CA LEU A 9 52.69 -17.05 -18.08
C LEU A 9 53.48 -16.54 -19.30
N ALA A 10 52.86 -15.80 -20.18
CA ALA A 10 53.54 -15.19 -21.33
C ALA A 10 54.59 -14.13 -20.88
N THR A 11 54.27 -13.33 -19.86
CA THR A 11 55.21 -12.37 -19.29
C THR A 11 56.40 -13.05 -18.62
N LEU A 12 56.16 -14.15 -17.88
CA LEU A 12 57.25 -14.95 -17.29
C LEU A 12 58.15 -15.59 -18.34
N ALA A 13 57.56 -16.13 -19.41
CA ALA A 13 58.33 -16.66 -20.56
C ALA A 13 59.16 -15.57 -21.26
N ALA A 14 58.54 -14.41 -21.51
CA ALA A 14 59.25 -13.24 -22.06
C ALA A 14 60.35 -12.73 -21.14
N SER A 15 60.15 -12.76 -19.82
CA SER A 15 61.18 -12.37 -18.83
C SER A 15 62.37 -13.31 -18.80
N GLY A 16 62.08 -14.64 -18.90
CA GLY A 16 63.17 -15.63 -19.02
C GLY A 16 63.95 -15.47 -20.32
N ALA A 17 63.28 -15.25 -21.44
CA ALA A 17 63.94 -14.96 -22.71
C ALA A 17 64.76 -13.66 -22.68
N ALA A 18 64.23 -12.61 -22.04
CA ALA A 18 64.93 -11.34 -21.86
C ALA A 18 66.19 -11.45 -21.01
N LEU A 19 66.15 -12.22 -19.92
CA LEU A 19 67.31 -12.55 -19.08
C LEU A 19 68.39 -13.26 -19.89
N TYR A 20 68.01 -14.32 -20.63
CA TYR A 20 68.92 -15.08 -21.47
C TYR A 20 69.54 -14.23 -22.59
N VAL A 21 68.73 -13.52 -23.34
CA VAL A 21 69.19 -12.61 -24.43
C VAL A 21 70.09 -11.53 -23.88
N GLY A 22 69.78 -10.96 -22.72
CA GLY A 22 70.58 -9.94 -22.06
C GLY A 22 71.91 -10.45 -21.53
N ASP A 23 71.95 -11.66 -20.97
CA ASP A 23 73.21 -12.33 -20.58
C ASP A 23 74.16 -12.52 -21.78
N ARG A 24 73.62 -13.03 -22.88
CA ARG A 24 74.38 -13.26 -24.11
C ARG A 24 74.89 -11.93 -24.74
N TRP A 25 74.01 -10.94 -24.73
CA TRP A 25 74.40 -9.59 -25.26
C TRP A 25 75.43 -8.91 -24.40
N GLY A 26 75.29 -8.97 -23.07
CA GLY A 26 76.31 -8.47 -22.12
C GLY A 26 77.63 -9.20 -22.22
N ALA A 27 77.62 -10.54 -22.40
CA ALA A 27 78.83 -11.32 -22.59
C ALA A 27 79.64 -10.91 -23.81
N LEU A 28 79.02 -10.53 -24.90
CA LEU A 28 79.70 -10.00 -26.09
C LEU A 28 80.38 -8.65 -25.85
N ALA A 29 79.90 -7.89 -24.88
CA ALA A 29 80.50 -6.57 -24.54
C ALA A 29 81.55 -6.67 -23.43
N GLU A 30 81.66 -7.79 -22.68
CA GLU A 30 82.48 -7.97 -21.48
C GLU A 30 83.97 -7.94 -21.79
N GLY A 31 84.39 -8.25 -23.00
CA GLY A 31 85.81 -8.13 -23.48
C GLY A 31 86.26 -6.79 -24.03
N SER A 32 85.37 -5.80 -24.07
CA SER A 32 85.66 -4.47 -24.63
C SER A 32 86.25 -3.52 -23.58
N ARG A 33 87.12 -2.52 -24.02
CA ARG A 33 87.66 -1.49 -23.12
C ARG A 33 86.61 -0.58 -22.52
N ASP A 34 85.48 -0.46 -23.22
CA ASP A 34 84.31 0.28 -22.75
C ASP A 34 83.02 -0.57 -23.00
N PRO A 35 82.57 -1.34 -22.02
CA PRO A 35 81.41 -2.26 -22.14
C PRO A 35 80.09 -1.54 -22.44
N LEU A 36 79.90 -0.29 -22.00
CA LEU A 36 78.69 0.47 -22.22
C LEU A 36 78.54 0.92 -23.68
N SER A 37 79.61 1.42 -24.26
CA SER A 37 79.60 1.80 -25.68
C SER A 37 79.49 0.57 -26.60
N ALA A 38 80.08 -0.55 -26.24
CA ALA A 38 79.94 -1.79 -26.95
C ALA A 38 78.51 -2.37 -26.91
N LEU A 39 77.84 -2.31 -25.82
CA LEU A 39 76.42 -2.66 -25.69
C LEU A 39 75.49 -1.79 -26.55
N LEU A 40 75.77 -0.45 -26.61
CA LEU A 40 74.95 0.47 -27.37
C LEU A 40 75.30 0.53 -28.89
N GLY A 41 76.51 0.14 -29.26
CA GLY A 41 76.99 0.41 -30.62
C GLY A 41 77.30 -0.80 -31.52
N GLY A 42 77.55 -1.98 -30.96
CA GLY A 42 78.11 -3.06 -31.85
C GLY A 42 77.77 -4.48 -31.45
N ALA A 43 77.54 -4.73 -30.18
CA ALA A 43 77.31 -6.10 -29.68
C ALA A 43 76.01 -6.77 -30.18
N ALA A 44 75.04 -5.98 -30.65
CA ALA A 44 73.82 -6.51 -31.18
C ALA A 44 73.95 -7.30 -32.50
N ALA A 45 74.95 -6.96 -33.33
CA ALA A 45 75.21 -7.66 -34.61
C ALA A 45 75.79 -9.08 -34.44
N GLY A 46 76.51 -9.29 -33.31
CA GLY A 46 77.05 -10.62 -32.97
C GLY A 46 76.15 -11.53 -32.20
N LEU A 47 74.98 -11.05 -31.69
CA LEU A 47 74.14 -11.75 -30.79
C LEU A 47 73.45 -13.03 -31.39
N LEU A 48 72.91 -12.94 -32.58
CA LEU A 48 72.26 -14.07 -33.25
C LEU A 48 73.28 -15.16 -33.65
N PRO A 49 74.47 -14.86 -34.20
CA PRO A 49 75.53 -15.84 -34.43
C PRO A 49 76.03 -16.52 -33.15
N ASP A 50 76.17 -15.77 -32.07
CA ASP A 50 76.61 -16.30 -30.76
C ASP A 50 75.57 -17.25 -30.14
N ILE A 51 74.33 -16.90 -30.14
CA ILE A 51 73.23 -17.77 -29.70
C ILE A 51 73.14 -19.02 -30.60
N ALA A 52 73.35 -18.92 -31.90
CA ALA A 52 73.27 -20.06 -32.82
C ALA A 52 74.42 -21.05 -32.63
N SER A 53 75.64 -20.54 -32.28
CA SER A 53 76.82 -21.39 -32.06
C SER A 53 76.76 -22.24 -30.79
N ASP A 54 76.14 -21.70 -29.70
CA ASP A 54 76.00 -22.41 -28.45
C ASP A 54 74.71 -21.95 -27.73
N PRO A 55 73.57 -22.57 -27.99
CA PRO A 55 72.29 -22.09 -27.52
C PRO A 55 72.04 -22.33 -26.00
N LEU A 56 72.87 -23.08 -25.32
CA LEU A 56 72.69 -23.38 -23.87
C LEU A 56 73.68 -22.66 -22.98
N ARG A 57 74.61 -21.91 -23.56
CA ARG A 57 75.63 -21.18 -22.80
C ARG A 57 75.01 -20.01 -22.01
N VAL A 58 75.34 -19.92 -20.72
CA VAL A 58 75.08 -18.80 -19.83
C VAL A 58 76.42 -18.24 -19.36
N SER A 59 76.69 -16.99 -19.58
CA SER A 59 77.97 -16.39 -19.31
C SER A 59 78.23 -16.12 -17.82
N GLY A 60 77.24 -15.60 -17.09
CA GLY A 60 77.37 -15.25 -15.69
C GLY A 60 78.36 -14.14 -15.36
N GLY A 61 78.93 -13.47 -16.35
CA GLY A 61 79.77 -12.32 -16.16
C GLY A 61 79.06 -11.07 -15.64
N SER A 62 79.80 -10.12 -15.03
CA SER A 62 79.14 -8.98 -14.38
C SER A 62 78.37 -8.08 -15.38
N VAL A 63 78.90 -7.84 -16.56
CA VAL A 63 78.23 -7.06 -17.62
C VAL A 63 77.03 -7.86 -18.20
N ALA A 64 77.23 -9.15 -18.40
CA ALA A 64 76.19 -10.07 -18.84
C ALA A 64 74.97 -10.08 -17.90
N CYS A 65 75.21 -10.25 -16.58
CA CYS A 65 74.19 -10.21 -15.55
C CYS A 65 73.47 -8.87 -15.51
N LEU A 66 74.18 -7.75 -15.58
CA LEU A 66 73.57 -6.43 -15.58
C LEU A 66 72.68 -6.18 -16.82
N ALA A 67 73.11 -6.57 -18.01
CA ALA A 67 72.33 -6.47 -19.22
C ALA A 67 71.08 -7.38 -19.18
N GLY A 68 71.22 -8.61 -18.69
CA GLY A 68 70.10 -9.52 -18.49
C GLY A 68 69.03 -8.97 -17.54
N LEU A 69 69.52 -8.46 -16.39
CA LEU A 69 68.65 -7.88 -15.36
C LEU A 69 67.89 -6.63 -15.86
N SER A 70 68.60 -5.78 -16.65
CA SER A 70 68.03 -4.58 -17.23
C SER A 70 66.90 -4.92 -18.21
N LEU A 71 67.11 -5.90 -19.09
CA LEU A 71 66.03 -6.33 -20.02
C LEU A 71 64.87 -7.00 -19.29
N PHE A 72 65.16 -7.81 -18.26
CA PHE A 72 64.17 -8.39 -17.37
C PHE A 72 63.31 -7.30 -16.71
N CYS A 73 63.93 -6.31 -16.09
CA CYS A 73 63.23 -5.15 -15.51
C CYS A 73 62.43 -4.37 -16.53
N GLY A 74 62.96 -4.20 -17.77
CA GLY A 74 62.25 -3.59 -18.86
C GLY A 74 60.96 -4.29 -19.23
N VAL A 75 60.98 -5.64 -19.30
CA VAL A 75 59.74 -6.44 -19.55
C VAL A 75 58.72 -6.21 -18.44
N TRP A 76 59.14 -6.20 -17.18
CA TRP A 76 58.21 -6.00 -16.05
C TRP A 76 57.73 -4.55 -15.97
N CYS A 77 58.56 -3.55 -16.29
CA CYS A 77 58.11 -2.16 -16.42
C CYS A 77 57.09 -1.99 -17.54
N CYS A 78 57.29 -2.62 -18.69
CA CYS A 78 56.33 -2.61 -19.80
C CYS A 78 55.02 -3.31 -19.40
N TYR A 79 55.13 -4.45 -18.67
CA TYR A 79 53.94 -5.15 -18.14
C TYR A 79 53.18 -4.31 -17.13
N ALA A 80 53.87 -3.69 -16.15
CA ALA A 80 53.31 -2.83 -15.14
C ALA A 80 52.66 -1.56 -15.79
N TRP A 81 53.32 -0.97 -16.76
CA TRP A 81 52.77 0.14 -17.52
C TRP A 81 51.51 -0.26 -18.30
N ALA A 82 51.55 -1.40 -19.02
CA ALA A 82 50.40 -1.91 -19.75
C ALA A 82 49.27 -2.37 -18.81
N ALA A 83 49.59 -2.87 -17.61
CA ALA A 83 48.61 -3.19 -16.58
C ALA A 83 48.01 -1.93 -15.92
N GLY A 84 48.81 -0.88 -15.72
CA GLY A 84 48.37 0.41 -15.18
C GLY A 84 47.53 1.23 -16.17
N GLN A 85 47.79 1.09 -17.47
CA GLN A 85 46.97 1.68 -18.54
C GLN A 85 45.62 1.00 -18.73
N ARG A 86 45.39 -0.16 -18.10
CA ARG A 86 44.09 -0.78 -18.09
C ARG A 86 43.20 -0.02 -17.12
N GLN A 87 42.51 0.96 -17.62
CA GLN A 87 41.30 1.47 -17.00
C GLN A 87 40.47 0.23 -16.66
N ARG A 88 39.97 0.14 -15.42
CA ARG A 88 38.99 -0.84 -15.02
C ARG A 88 37.63 -0.48 -15.65
N LEU A 89 37.59 -0.52 -16.96
CA LEU A 89 36.34 -0.37 -17.70
C LEU A 89 35.53 -1.64 -17.47
N ARG A 90 34.39 -1.50 -16.83
CA ARG A 90 33.33 -2.48 -16.94
C ARG A 90 32.80 -2.36 -18.37
N SER A 91 33.38 -3.09 -19.30
CA SER A 91 33.06 -2.97 -20.72
C SER A 91 31.56 -3.27 -20.93
N GLY A 92 30.79 -2.26 -21.27
CA GLY A 92 29.36 -2.33 -21.51
C GLY A 92 28.48 -1.91 -20.37
N ASP A 93 29.02 -1.65 -19.15
CA ASP A 93 28.24 -1.28 -17.96
C ASP A 93 28.76 0.01 -17.31
N GLU A 94 29.50 0.86 -18.05
CA GLU A 94 30.18 2.05 -17.50
C GLU A 94 29.20 3.07 -16.91
N TYR A 95 27.98 3.18 -17.49
CA TYR A 95 26.94 4.15 -17.10
C TYR A 95 25.69 3.51 -16.52
N GLY A 96 25.55 2.18 -16.64
CA GLY A 96 24.43 1.41 -16.13
C GLY A 96 24.33 0.04 -16.79
N SER A 97 23.84 -0.95 -16.03
CA SER A 97 23.65 -2.33 -16.47
C SER A 97 22.19 -2.68 -16.71
N ALA A 98 21.27 -1.73 -16.53
CA ALA A 98 19.85 -1.94 -16.77
C ALA A 98 19.59 -2.14 -18.28
N ARG A 99 18.53 -2.89 -18.59
CA ARG A 99 18.11 -3.18 -19.97
C ARG A 99 16.60 -3.32 -20.03
N ARG A 100 16.04 -3.34 -21.22
CA ARG A 100 14.64 -3.70 -21.40
C ARG A 100 14.45 -5.19 -21.06
N GLY A 101 13.56 -5.45 -20.09
CA GLY A 101 13.20 -6.81 -19.72
C GLY A 101 12.31 -7.48 -20.76
N THR A 102 12.33 -8.81 -20.77
CA THR A 102 11.46 -9.62 -21.64
C THR A 102 10.24 -10.11 -20.88
N VAL A 103 9.13 -10.28 -21.58
CA VAL A 103 7.90 -10.87 -21.02
C VAL A 103 8.18 -12.22 -20.34
N ARG A 104 9.06 -13.05 -20.95
CA ARG A 104 9.44 -14.35 -20.38
C ARG A 104 10.08 -14.24 -18.99
N GLU A 105 10.86 -13.21 -18.73
CA GLU A 105 11.46 -12.97 -17.43
C GLU A 105 10.39 -12.59 -16.38
N GLY A 106 9.40 -11.79 -16.76
CA GLY A 106 8.29 -11.40 -15.89
C GLY A 106 7.30 -12.54 -15.60
N GLN A 107 7.11 -13.47 -16.53
CA GLN A 107 6.21 -14.61 -16.35
C GLN A 107 6.61 -15.57 -15.22
N THR A 108 7.81 -15.44 -14.68
CA THR A 108 8.29 -16.29 -13.58
C THR A 108 7.52 -16.11 -12.27
N LEU A 109 6.75 -15.01 -12.11
CA LEU A 109 5.90 -14.75 -10.95
C LEU A 109 4.45 -15.20 -11.15
N ARG A 110 4.08 -15.53 -12.38
CA ARG A 110 2.74 -16.00 -12.75
C ARG A 110 2.60 -17.50 -12.48
N ASP A 111 1.41 -17.95 -12.09
CA ASP A 111 1.02 -19.35 -12.12
C ASP A 111 0.56 -19.73 -13.53
N PRO A 112 1.33 -20.55 -14.27
CA PRO A 112 0.93 -20.95 -15.60
C PRO A 112 -0.10 -22.08 -15.60
N GLY A 113 -0.23 -22.81 -14.49
CA GLY A 113 -1.13 -23.97 -14.37
C GLY A 113 -2.58 -23.58 -14.09
N ASP A 114 -2.78 -22.46 -13.40
CA ASP A 114 -4.09 -21.90 -13.11
C ASP A 114 -4.14 -20.42 -13.51
N PRO A 115 -4.73 -20.09 -14.67
CA PRO A 115 -4.84 -18.72 -15.13
C PRO A 115 -5.59 -17.80 -14.17
N ASP A 116 -6.56 -18.33 -13.43
CA ASP A 116 -7.34 -17.54 -12.46
C ASP A 116 -6.58 -17.26 -11.16
N ASN A 117 -5.55 -18.06 -10.84
CA ASN A 117 -4.73 -17.88 -9.64
C ASN A 117 -3.68 -16.78 -9.80
N ASN A 118 -4.03 -15.67 -10.48
CA ASN A 118 -3.10 -14.58 -10.72
C ASN A 118 -3.75 -13.21 -10.50
N ILE A 119 -3.01 -12.29 -9.90
CA ILE A 119 -3.24 -10.87 -10.07
C ILE A 119 -2.78 -10.52 -11.47
N VAL A 120 -3.70 -10.11 -12.33
CA VAL A 120 -3.42 -9.75 -13.73
C VAL A 120 -2.79 -8.36 -13.74
N LEU A 121 -1.59 -8.25 -14.29
CA LEU A 121 -0.91 -6.98 -14.52
C LEU A 121 -1.08 -6.51 -15.96
N THR A 122 -0.78 -7.41 -16.88
CA THR A 122 -0.88 -7.19 -18.33
C THR A 122 -1.37 -8.47 -19.00
N ARG A 123 -1.45 -8.48 -20.32
CA ARG A 123 -1.89 -9.65 -21.07
C ARG A 123 -1.08 -10.90 -20.77
N HIS A 124 0.23 -10.76 -20.57
CA HIS A 124 1.12 -11.91 -20.38
C HIS A 124 1.73 -11.97 -18.98
N LEU A 125 1.70 -10.88 -18.21
CA LEU A 125 2.31 -10.77 -16.89
C LEU A 125 1.26 -10.85 -15.79
N GLY A 126 1.63 -11.46 -14.68
CA GLY A 126 0.79 -11.57 -13.48
C GLY A 126 1.60 -12.04 -12.28
N ILE A 127 0.98 -11.99 -11.11
CA ILE A 127 1.55 -12.44 -9.84
C ILE A 127 0.63 -13.52 -9.27
N ALA A 128 1.15 -14.70 -8.99
CA ALA A 128 0.38 -15.78 -8.38
C ALA A 128 -0.21 -15.37 -7.03
N ILE A 129 -1.52 -15.55 -6.86
CA ILE A 129 -2.25 -15.24 -5.61
C ILE A 129 -1.91 -16.27 -4.55
N ARG A 130 -1.95 -17.57 -4.92
CA ARG A 130 -1.50 -18.69 -4.08
C ARG A 130 -0.27 -19.30 -4.71
N PRO A 131 0.95 -18.85 -4.34
CA PRO A 131 2.17 -19.35 -4.95
C PRO A 131 2.36 -20.83 -4.63
N ASN A 132 2.57 -21.64 -5.66
CA ASN A 132 3.04 -23.01 -5.51
C ASN A 132 4.53 -23.03 -5.11
N GLU A 133 5.08 -24.20 -4.75
CA GLU A 133 6.47 -24.30 -4.28
C GLU A 133 7.51 -23.71 -5.26
N ARG A 134 7.25 -23.83 -6.59
CA ARG A 134 8.17 -23.31 -7.64
C ARG A 134 8.18 -21.78 -7.71
N VAL A 135 7.07 -21.13 -7.36
CA VAL A 135 6.91 -19.66 -7.38
C VAL A 135 7.23 -19.08 -6.01
N ARG A 136 7.11 -19.87 -4.92
CA ARG A 136 7.23 -19.42 -3.53
C ARG A 136 8.61 -18.81 -3.21
N GLU A 137 9.69 -19.37 -3.74
CA GLU A 137 11.05 -18.85 -3.56
C GLU A 137 11.26 -17.48 -4.24
N ARG A 138 10.42 -17.15 -5.22
CA ARG A 138 10.47 -15.92 -6.01
C ARG A 138 9.38 -14.93 -5.64
N ALA A 139 8.49 -15.32 -4.73
CA ALA A 139 7.34 -14.51 -4.35
C ALA A 139 7.78 -13.29 -3.54
N THR A 140 7.69 -12.13 -4.16
CA THR A 140 7.72 -10.83 -3.49
C THR A 140 6.36 -10.48 -2.89
N SER A 141 6.19 -9.29 -2.31
CA SER A 141 4.86 -8.81 -1.94
C SER A 141 3.96 -8.72 -3.18
N ARG A 142 2.67 -9.05 -2.99
CA ARG A 142 1.65 -8.97 -4.04
C ARG A 142 1.02 -7.57 -4.15
N ASN A 143 1.52 -6.61 -3.38
CA ASN A 143 1.05 -5.24 -3.47
C ASN A 143 1.43 -4.63 -4.82
N VAL A 144 0.48 -3.95 -5.44
CA VAL A 144 0.64 -3.35 -6.77
C VAL A 144 0.32 -1.86 -6.71
N LEU A 145 1.22 -1.05 -7.25
CA LEU A 145 0.97 0.36 -7.51
C LEU A 145 0.64 0.55 -8.98
N VAL A 146 -0.57 1.00 -9.28
CA VAL A 146 -1.04 1.28 -10.64
C VAL A 146 -1.08 2.77 -10.87
N ILE A 147 -0.35 3.24 -11.87
CA ILE A 147 -0.25 4.67 -12.21
C ILE A 147 -0.82 4.89 -13.60
N GLY A 148 -1.79 5.77 -13.71
CA GLY A 148 -2.32 6.13 -15.01
C GLY A 148 -3.32 7.29 -14.91
N PRO A 149 -3.19 8.32 -15.74
CA PRO A 149 -4.13 9.42 -15.84
C PRO A 149 -5.56 8.96 -16.19
N THR A 150 -6.50 9.87 -16.14
CA THR A 150 -7.88 9.60 -16.59
C THR A 150 -7.88 9.20 -18.06
N GLY A 151 -8.68 8.18 -18.41
CA GLY A 151 -8.79 7.69 -19.80
C GLY A 151 -7.72 6.68 -20.23
N THR A 152 -6.74 6.34 -19.40
CA THR A 152 -5.72 5.33 -19.72
C THR A 152 -6.18 3.88 -19.60
N GLY A 153 -7.42 3.68 -19.13
CA GLY A 153 -7.99 2.35 -18.96
C GLY A 153 -7.60 1.65 -17.66
N LYS A 154 -7.37 2.39 -16.56
CA LYS A 154 -7.11 1.82 -15.23
C LYS A 154 -8.13 0.74 -14.84
N THR A 155 -9.41 1.11 -14.86
CA THR A 155 -10.51 0.21 -14.52
C THR A 155 -10.59 -0.94 -15.51
N ALA A 156 -10.66 -0.66 -16.82
CA ALA A 156 -10.82 -1.68 -17.87
C ALA A 156 -9.56 -2.55 -18.11
N GLY A 157 -8.36 -2.06 -17.77
CA GLY A 157 -7.10 -2.76 -18.00
C GLY A 157 -6.49 -3.39 -16.74
N TYR A 158 -7.04 -3.09 -15.56
CA TYR A 158 -6.53 -3.66 -14.32
C TYR A 158 -7.65 -4.10 -13.37
N VAL A 159 -8.57 -3.23 -12.97
CA VAL A 159 -9.57 -3.54 -11.93
C VAL A 159 -10.53 -4.63 -12.41
N GLU A 160 -11.21 -4.41 -13.55
CA GLU A 160 -12.20 -5.35 -14.08
C GLU A 160 -11.60 -6.71 -14.48
N PRO A 161 -10.43 -6.80 -15.15
CA PRO A 161 -9.79 -8.08 -15.40
C PRO A 161 -9.49 -8.87 -14.13
N ASN A 162 -9.08 -8.18 -13.04
CA ASN A 162 -8.82 -8.82 -11.77
C ASN A 162 -10.09 -9.27 -11.05
N LEU A 163 -11.20 -8.55 -11.18
CA LEU A 163 -12.50 -8.99 -10.68
C LEU A 163 -12.99 -10.27 -11.39
N LEU A 164 -12.73 -10.40 -12.68
CA LEU A 164 -13.12 -11.58 -13.47
C LEU A 164 -12.25 -12.84 -13.22
N GLN A 165 -11.22 -12.76 -12.36
CA GLN A 165 -10.44 -13.92 -11.90
C GLN A 165 -11.20 -14.70 -10.80
N ILE A 166 -12.39 -15.14 -11.13
CA ILE A 166 -13.35 -15.76 -10.20
C ILE A 166 -12.83 -17.10 -9.64
N GLY A 167 -12.10 -17.85 -10.45
CA GLY A 167 -11.53 -19.15 -10.06
C GLY A 167 -10.49 -19.04 -8.93
N ALA A 168 -9.90 -17.88 -8.72
CA ALA A 168 -8.97 -17.64 -7.62
C ALA A 168 -9.61 -17.82 -6.23
N ARG A 169 -10.96 -17.75 -6.15
CA ARG A 169 -11.76 -17.91 -4.93
C ARG A 169 -11.18 -17.07 -3.78
N ARG A 170 -10.95 -15.78 -4.03
CA ARG A 170 -10.49 -14.79 -3.07
C ARG A 170 -11.62 -13.85 -2.66
N ASP A 171 -11.51 -13.24 -1.51
CA ASP A 171 -12.38 -12.14 -1.14
C ASP A 171 -11.76 -10.82 -1.64
N MET A 172 -12.61 -9.87 -2.03
CA MET A 172 -12.13 -8.57 -2.51
C MET A 172 -12.92 -7.43 -1.86
N VAL A 173 -12.26 -6.31 -1.62
CA VAL A 173 -12.91 -5.03 -1.34
C VAL A 173 -12.47 -4.06 -2.41
N VAL A 174 -13.43 -3.49 -3.13
CA VAL A 174 -13.17 -2.65 -4.30
C VAL A 174 -13.81 -1.29 -4.09
N VAL A 175 -13.01 -0.25 -4.07
CA VAL A 175 -13.52 1.13 -4.14
C VAL A 175 -13.84 1.44 -5.59
N ASP A 176 -15.13 1.66 -5.89
CA ASP A 176 -15.66 1.95 -7.22
C ASP A 176 -16.36 3.32 -7.21
N PRO A 177 -15.66 4.41 -7.49
CA PRO A 177 -16.19 5.78 -7.31
C PRO A 177 -17.46 6.08 -8.11
N LYS A 178 -17.72 5.34 -9.18
CA LYS A 178 -18.86 5.55 -10.08
C LYS A 178 -19.92 4.46 -10.02
N GLY A 179 -19.66 3.35 -9.33
CA GLY A 179 -20.53 2.18 -9.36
C GLY A 179 -20.59 1.46 -10.73
N THR A 180 -19.72 1.86 -11.67
CA THR A 180 -19.73 1.31 -13.03
C THR A 180 -19.12 -0.09 -13.07
N THR A 181 -18.16 -0.37 -12.23
CA THR A 181 -17.50 -1.67 -12.13
C THR A 181 -18.48 -2.73 -11.61
N LEU A 182 -19.27 -2.39 -10.58
CA LEU A 182 -20.36 -3.23 -10.08
C LEU A 182 -21.37 -3.53 -11.19
N SER A 183 -21.87 -2.51 -11.90
CA SER A 183 -22.87 -2.65 -12.94
C SER A 183 -22.41 -3.59 -14.08
N ARG A 184 -21.11 -3.57 -14.39
CA ARG A 184 -20.51 -4.31 -15.51
C ARG A 184 -20.09 -5.72 -15.12
N CYS A 185 -19.52 -5.91 -13.94
CA CYS A 185 -18.95 -7.18 -13.52
C CYS A 185 -19.87 -8.00 -12.61
N GLY A 186 -20.88 -7.37 -11.99
CA GLY A 186 -21.70 -7.99 -10.95
C GLY A 186 -22.35 -9.29 -11.38
N MET A 187 -22.95 -9.34 -12.58
CA MET A 187 -23.57 -10.57 -13.08
C MET A 187 -22.57 -11.72 -13.28
N ALA A 188 -21.39 -11.44 -13.81
CA ALA A 188 -20.33 -12.43 -13.98
C ALA A 188 -19.86 -12.99 -12.62
N LEU A 189 -19.77 -12.12 -11.60
CA LEU A 189 -19.39 -12.51 -10.24
C LEU A 189 -20.44 -13.46 -9.64
N VAL A 190 -21.72 -13.07 -9.62
CA VAL A 190 -22.76 -13.89 -9.00
C VAL A 190 -22.99 -15.20 -9.75
N ALA A 191 -22.90 -15.20 -11.08
CA ALA A 191 -22.94 -16.41 -11.92
C ALA A 191 -21.74 -17.33 -11.66
N GLY A 192 -20.59 -16.77 -11.29
CA GLY A 192 -19.40 -17.50 -10.87
C GLY A 192 -19.44 -18.01 -9.43
N GLY A 193 -20.55 -17.79 -8.70
CA GLY A 193 -20.70 -18.23 -7.31
C GLY A 193 -20.05 -17.31 -6.27
N VAL A 194 -19.77 -16.06 -6.63
CA VAL A 194 -19.21 -15.02 -5.74
C VAL A 194 -20.36 -14.21 -5.16
N ASP A 195 -20.40 -14.08 -3.84
CA ASP A 195 -21.35 -13.19 -3.15
C ASP A 195 -20.93 -11.73 -3.33
N VAL A 196 -21.88 -10.85 -3.56
CA VAL A 196 -21.65 -9.43 -3.78
C VAL A 196 -22.33 -8.64 -2.67
N SER A 197 -21.57 -7.76 -2.01
CA SER A 197 -22.10 -6.78 -1.05
C SER A 197 -21.76 -5.38 -1.55
N VAL A 198 -22.64 -4.42 -1.29
CA VAL A 198 -22.49 -3.05 -1.80
C VAL A 198 -22.74 -2.03 -0.70
N PHE A 199 -21.73 -1.22 -0.41
CA PHE A 199 -21.90 -0.03 0.41
C PHE A 199 -21.90 1.21 -0.50
N ASP A 200 -23.10 1.71 -0.79
CA ASP A 200 -23.32 2.82 -1.72
C ASP A 200 -23.63 4.11 -0.95
N MET A 201 -22.66 5.01 -0.89
CA MET A 201 -22.79 6.31 -0.24
C MET A 201 -23.48 7.36 -1.14
N VAL A 202 -23.59 7.05 -2.44
CA VAL A 202 -24.22 7.94 -3.44
C VAL A 202 -25.72 7.63 -3.53
N HIS A 203 -26.05 6.36 -3.81
CA HIS A 203 -27.43 5.89 -3.94
C HIS A 203 -27.80 5.02 -2.72
N LYS A 204 -27.92 5.68 -1.58
CA LYS A 204 -28.07 5.03 -0.27
C LYS A 204 -29.24 4.02 -0.22
N ALA A 205 -30.32 4.22 -0.99
CA ALA A 205 -31.47 3.34 -1.02
C ALA A 205 -31.11 1.88 -1.36
N ARG A 206 -30.15 1.65 -2.26
CA ARG A 206 -29.70 0.32 -2.68
C ARG A 206 -28.54 -0.23 -1.86
N SER A 207 -27.98 0.56 -0.95
CA SER A 207 -26.84 0.15 -0.10
C SER A 207 -27.21 -0.95 0.89
N ASP A 208 -26.30 -1.88 1.11
CA ASP A 208 -26.26 -2.69 2.31
C ASP A 208 -25.95 -1.82 3.52
N THR A 209 -26.22 -2.36 4.70
CA THR A 209 -25.91 -1.68 5.96
C THR A 209 -24.51 -2.02 6.43
N TYR A 210 -23.85 -1.03 7.00
CA TYR A 210 -22.54 -1.14 7.64
C TYR A 210 -22.56 -0.42 8.98
N ASN A 211 -22.31 -1.14 10.05
CA ASN A 211 -22.17 -0.54 11.37
C ASN A 211 -20.70 -0.48 11.79
N PRO A 212 -20.03 0.66 11.64
CA PRO A 212 -18.60 0.77 11.97
C PRO A 212 -18.29 0.51 13.44
N LEU A 213 -19.25 0.69 14.34
CA LEU A 213 -19.08 0.41 15.78
C LEU A 213 -19.31 -1.06 16.14
N ALA A 214 -19.88 -1.88 15.26
CA ALA A 214 -20.01 -3.31 15.47
C ALA A 214 -18.68 -4.01 15.71
N ASN A 215 -17.61 -3.51 15.14
CA ASN A 215 -16.27 -4.08 15.21
C ASN A 215 -15.32 -3.35 16.17
N VAL A 216 -15.81 -2.34 16.90
CA VAL A 216 -15.08 -1.72 18.02
C VAL A 216 -15.24 -2.61 19.26
N ARG A 217 -14.17 -3.30 19.67
CA ARG A 217 -14.17 -4.32 20.73
C ARG A 217 -13.28 -3.98 21.90
N THR A 218 -12.26 -3.17 21.67
CA THR A 218 -11.24 -2.77 22.66
C THR A 218 -11.14 -1.24 22.78
N HIS A 219 -10.49 -0.77 23.84
CA HIS A 219 -10.21 0.65 24.01
C HIS A 219 -9.21 1.17 22.94
N GLU A 220 -8.33 0.30 22.42
CA GLU A 220 -7.47 0.60 21.28
C GLU A 220 -8.27 0.86 20.01
N ASP A 221 -9.30 0.05 19.76
CA ASP A 221 -10.20 0.27 18.60
C ASP A 221 -10.93 1.61 18.71
N VAL A 222 -11.38 1.98 19.92
CA VAL A 222 -11.96 3.31 20.16
C VAL A 222 -10.97 4.41 19.78
N ASN A 223 -9.72 4.30 20.21
CA ASN A 223 -8.70 5.29 19.90
C ASN A 223 -8.45 5.43 18.40
N THR A 224 -8.36 4.29 17.71
CA THR A 224 -8.09 4.27 16.27
C THR A 224 -9.29 4.77 15.47
N PHE A 225 -10.50 4.37 15.85
CA PHE A 225 -11.74 4.86 15.26
C PHE A 225 -11.85 6.38 15.36
N VAL A 226 -11.67 6.94 16.56
CA VAL A 226 -11.73 8.39 16.79
C VAL A 226 -10.65 9.12 16.00
N SER A 227 -9.43 8.58 15.95
CA SER A 227 -8.34 9.16 15.16
C SER A 227 -8.67 9.18 13.67
N CYS A 228 -9.28 8.10 13.15
CA CYS A 228 -9.71 8.02 11.76
C CYS A 228 -10.83 9.03 11.46
N LEU A 229 -11.82 9.13 12.35
CA LEU A 229 -12.94 10.07 12.22
C LEU A 229 -12.43 11.52 12.19
N VAL A 230 -11.60 11.90 13.14
CA VAL A 230 -11.09 13.29 13.25
C VAL A 230 -10.16 13.64 12.09
N ALA A 231 -9.24 12.75 11.71
CA ALA A 231 -8.28 13.02 10.63
C ALA A 231 -8.94 13.27 9.27
N ASN A 232 -10.09 12.66 9.00
CA ASN A 232 -10.74 12.72 7.69
C ASN A 232 -11.97 13.64 7.65
N THR A 233 -12.28 14.33 8.73
CA THR A 233 -13.38 15.32 8.78
C THR A 233 -12.89 16.77 8.76
N ASN A 234 -11.58 17.01 8.71
CA ASN A 234 -10.97 18.35 8.65
C ASN A 234 -10.92 18.95 7.23
N ASN A 235 -11.56 18.35 6.22
CA ASN A 235 -11.55 18.83 4.82
C ASN A 235 -10.13 19.16 4.31
N GLY A 236 -9.13 18.35 4.67
CA GLY A 236 -7.74 18.55 4.25
C GLY A 236 -7.03 19.75 4.85
N ARG A 237 -7.68 20.49 5.78
CA ARG A 237 -7.02 21.54 6.54
C ARG A 237 -6.36 20.91 7.76
N GLU A 238 -5.04 20.99 7.84
CA GLU A 238 -4.38 20.77 9.12
C GLU A 238 -4.94 21.80 10.10
N SER A 239 -5.43 21.32 11.25
CA SER A 239 -5.88 22.21 12.31
C SER A 239 -4.72 23.14 12.67
N THR A 240 -4.95 24.44 12.56
CA THR A 240 -3.94 25.47 12.88
C THR A 240 -3.56 25.43 14.35
N ASP A 241 -4.38 24.80 15.18
CA ASP A 241 -4.15 24.64 16.61
C ASP A 241 -4.60 23.22 17.05
N PRO A 242 -3.65 22.34 17.42
CA PRO A 242 -3.92 20.97 17.87
C PRO A 242 -4.85 20.87 19.09
N ILE A 243 -5.08 21.97 19.82
CA ILE A 243 -5.92 21.97 21.03
C ILE A 243 -7.39 21.65 20.69
N TRP A 244 -7.86 22.07 19.51
CA TRP A 244 -9.23 21.82 19.06
C TRP A 244 -9.48 20.33 18.79
N ASP A 245 -8.60 19.70 18.02
CA ASP A 245 -8.71 18.26 17.75
C ASP A 245 -8.60 17.43 19.02
N ASN A 246 -7.72 17.83 19.96
CA ASN A 246 -7.55 17.14 21.23
C ASN A 246 -8.80 17.20 22.11
N GLY A 247 -9.51 18.34 22.14
CA GLY A 247 -10.77 18.49 22.88
C GLY A 247 -11.88 17.59 22.34
N GLU A 248 -12.06 17.55 21.02
CA GLU A 248 -13.03 16.67 20.37
C GLU A 248 -12.67 15.18 20.53
N ILE A 249 -11.39 14.85 20.41
CA ILE A 249 -10.90 13.49 20.64
C ILE A 249 -11.24 13.00 22.04
N LEU A 250 -11.07 13.84 23.08
CA LEU A 250 -11.43 13.49 24.45
C LEU A 250 -12.93 13.26 24.60
N LEU A 251 -13.78 14.12 24.00
CA LEU A 251 -15.23 13.95 24.01
C LEU A 251 -15.64 12.63 23.35
N TYR A 252 -15.21 12.37 22.12
CA TYR A 252 -15.57 11.16 21.38
C TYR A 252 -15.05 9.90 22.08
N ARG A 253 -13.83 9.91 22.58
CA ARG A 253 -13.25 8.78 23.31
C ARG A 253 -14.00 8.51 24.61
N SER A 254 -14.40 9.55 25.36
CA SER A 254 -15.18 9.35 26.60
C SER A 254 -16.51 8.68 26.31
N ILE A 255 -17.25 9.15 25.29
CA ILE A 255 -18.54 8.62 24.90
C ILE A 255 -18.41 7.20 24.36
N LEU A 256 -17.49 6.94 23.43
CA LEU A 256 -17.33 5.59 22.85
C LEU A 256 -16.81 4.57 23.86
N THR A 257 -15.94 4.99 24.79
CA THR A 257 -15.49 4.13 25.89
C THR A 257 -16.66 3.82 26.83
N PHE A 258 -17.51 4.82 27.15
CA PHE A 258 -18.73 4.59 27.90
C PHE A 258 -19.67 3.60 27.18
N MET A 259 -19.89 3.78 25.88
CA MET A 259 -20.70 2.86 25.07
C MET A 259 -20.12 1.45 25.10
N LEU A 260 -18.80 1.32 24.95
CA LEU A 260 -18.10 0.04 24.97
C LEU A 260 -18.25 -0.68 26.31
N ASP A 261 -18.09 0.01 27.43
CA ASP A 261 -18.06 -0.58 28.76
C ASP A 261 -19.45 -0.74 29.40
N TRP A 262 -20.36 0.21 29.15
CA TRP A 262 -21.63 0.30 29.90
C TRP A 262 -22.89 0.09 29.07
N CYS A 263 -22.84 0.19 27.74
CA CYS A 263 -23.97 -0.09 26.87
C CYS A 263 -24.00 -1.55 26.41
N ARG A 264 -25.18 -2.02 25.97
CA ARG A 264 -25.32 -3.34 25.36
C ARG A 264 -24.63 -3.35 23.99
N ARG A 265 -24.25 -4.53 23.52
CA ARG A 265 -23.57 -4.65 22.20
C ARG A 265 -24.46 -4.16 21.05
N GLU A 266 -25.75 -4.41 21.14
CA GLU A 266 -26.75 -3.97 20.17
C GLU A 266 -26.93 -2.43 20.12
N ASP A 267 -26.50 -1.71 21.16
CA ASP A 267 -26.54 -0.25 21.24
C ASP A 267 -25.24 0.40 20.67
N MET A 268 -24.23 -0.41 20.33
CA MET A 268 -23.00 0.08 19.67
C MET A 268 -23.29 0.45 18.22
N THR A 269 -23.97 1.59 18.02
CA THR A 269 -24.35 2.11 16.69
C THR A 269 -23.94 3.56 16.54
N MET A 270 -23.69 3.99 15.28
CA MET A 270 -23.38 5.39 14.99
C MET A 270 -24.51 6.32 15.45
N ARG A 271 -25.77 5.87 15.34
CA ARG A 271 -26.92 6.68 15.78
C ARG A 271 -26.90 6.93 17.28
N MET A 272 -26.58 5.90 18.09
CA MET A 272 -26.43 6.05 19.54
C MET A 272 -25.28 6.99 19.88
N PHE A 273 -24.13 6.83 19.19
CA PHE A 273 -22.98 7.71 19.39
C PHE A 273 -23.30 9.18 19.11
N LEU A 274 -23.95 9.48 17.98
CA LEU A 274 -24.34 10.82 17.61
C LEU A 274 -25.36 11.40 18.60
N MET A 275 -26.36 10.63 19.01
CA MET A 275 -27.32 11.04 20.03
C MET A 275 -26.64 11.39 21.36
N LEU A 276 -25.65 10.60 21.79
CA LEU A 276 -24.91 10.91 23.02
C LEU A 276 -24.06 12.17 22.88
N CYS A 277 -23.48 12.41 21.69
CA CYS A 277 -22.78 13.67 21.41
C CYS A 277 -23.74 14.87 21.51
N ASP A 278 -24.97 14.76 20.98
CA ASP A 278 -26.00 15.81 21.03
C ASP A 278 -26.51 16.08 22.47
N LEU A 279 -26.37 15.14 23.39
CA LEU A 279 -26.70 15.33 24.80
C LEU A 279 -25.63 16.12 25.57
N CYS A 280 -24.48 16.41 24.96
CA CYS A 280 -23.44 17.26 25.54
C CYS A 280 -23.79 18.73 25.33
N ASP A 281 -24.24 19.40 26.39
CA ASP A 281 -24.49 20.85 26.39
C ASP A 281 -23.59 21.54 27.42
N VAL A 282 -22.93 22.61 26.99
CA VAL A 282 -22.04 23.42 27.85
C VAL A 282 -22.47 24.86 27.78
N ARG A 283 -22.84 25.41 28.96
CA ARG A 283 -23.27 26.81 29.09
C ARG A 283 -22.10 27.71 29.47
N GLU A 284 -22.08 28.93 28.91
CA GLU A 284 -21.02 29.91 29.14
C GLU A 284 -21.15 30.62 30.50
N ASP A 285 -22.37 30.73 31.01
CA ASP A 285 -22.73 31.70 32.08
C ASP A 285 -22.45 31.15 33.50
N GLY A 286 -21.65 30.06 33.60
CA GLY A 286 -21.38 29.46 34.92
C GLY A 286 -22.59 28.83 35.60
N ASP A 287 -23.67 28.61 34.85
CA ASP A 287 -24.86 27.87 35.32
C ASP A 287 -24.44 26.42 35.63
N PRO A 288 -24.55 26.00 36.90
CA PRO A 288 -24.14 24.68 37.35
C PRO A 288 -25.09 23.55 36.90
N THR A 289 -26.09 23.86 36.07
CA THR A 289 -27.04 22.83 35.61
C THR A 289 -26.35 21.79 34.76
N PRO A 290 -26.30 20.53 35.19
CA PRO A 290 -25.62 19.46 34.44
C PRO A 290 -26.34 19.18 33.13
N SER A 291 -25.57 18.96 32.05
CA SER A 291 -26.12 18.48 30.78
C SER A 291 -26.69 17.06 30.95
N PRO A 292 -27.58 16.61 30.06
CA PRO A 292 -28.03 15.21 30.08
C PRO A 292 -26.88 14.20 30.02
N LEU A 293 -25.78 14.53 29.33
CA LEU A 293 -24.59 13.67 29.27
C LEU A 293 -23.82 13.68 30.62
N ASP A 294 -23.74 14.81 31.32
CA ASP A 294 -23.18 14.89 32.68
C ASP A 294 -23.96 13.97 33.63
N LEU A 295 -25.31 13.98 33.54
CA LEU A 295 -26.16 13.11 34.34
C LEU A 295 -25.95 11.63 34.02
N LEU A 296 -25.61 11.30 32.77
CA LEU A 296 -25.31 9.93 32.36
C LEU A 296 -23.99 9.45 33.00
N PHE A 297 -22.92 10.24 32.89
CA PHE A 297 -21.65 9.90 33.52
C PHE A 297 -21.71 9.88 35.04
N SER A 298 -22.52 10.77 35.64
CA SER A 298 -22.75 10.75 37.08
C SER A 298 -23.42 9.47 37.58
N GLN A 299 -24.19 8.77 36.75
CA GLN A 299 -24.75 7.47 37.11
C GLN A 299 -23.65 6.39 37.25
N VAL A 300 -22.60 6.46 36.46
CA VAL A 300 -21.44 5.56 36.60
C VAL A 300 -20.66 5.91 37.86
N GLU A 301 -20.48 7.22 38.14
CA GLU A 301 -19.73 7.69 39.30
C GLU A 301 -20.45 7.46 40.63
N THR A 302 -21.73 7.78 40.69
CA THR A 302 -22.51 7.76 41.93
C THR A 302 -23.35 6.51 42.14
N GLY A 303 -23.57 5.72 41.10
CA GLY A 303 -24.51 4.59 41.12
C GLY A 303 -25.97 4.98 41.19
N MET A 304 -26.31 6.26 41.01
CA MET A 304 -27.67 6.79 41.13
C MET A 304 -28.10 7.47 39.84
N ARG A 305 -29.35 7.30 39.46
CA ARG A 305 -29.98 7.96 38.32
C ARG A 305 -31.03 8.96 38.76
N PRO A 306 -31.17 10.13 38.13
CA PRO A 306 -32.26 11.04 38.38
C PRO A 306 -33.55 10.53 37.76
N VAL A 307 -34.64 10.60 38.50
CA VAL A 307 -35.99 10.27 38.04
C VAL A 307 -36.90 11.46 38.30
N VAL A 308 -37.46 12.00 37.21
CA VAL A 308 -38.44 13.08 37.30
C VAL A 308 -39.80 12.48 37.65
N ARG A 309 -40.26 12.68 38.88
CA ARG A 309 -41.58 12.26 39.27
C ARG A 309 -42.58 13.38 39.04
N ARG A 310 -43.52 13.21 38.12
CA ARG A 310 -44.70 14.06 38.03
C ARG A 310 -45.58 13.75 39.24
N ARG A 311 -45.64 14.64 40.22
CA ARG A 311 -46.64 14.57 41.25
C ARG A 311 -48.01 14.90 40.64
N GLU A 312 -48.88 13.91 40.49
CA GLU A 312 -50.28 14.17 40.28
C GLU A 312 -50.81 14.77 41.56
N ASN A 313 -51.18 16.06 41.52
CA ASN A 313 -51.90 16.63 42.63
C ASN A 313 -53.27 16.02 42.73
N SER A 314 -53.51 15.30 43.81
CA SER A 314 -54.90 15.02 44.28
C SER A 314 -55.71 16.34 44.29
N ARG A 315 -56.86 16.32 43.68
CA ARG A 315 -57.80 17.44 43.63
C ARG A 315 -58.05 17.96 45.06
N ALA A 316 -57.43 19.03 45.41
CA ALA A 316 -57.87 19.83 46.54
C ALA A 316 -59.13 20.58 46.09
N ALA A 317 -60.23 20.38 46.84
CA ALA A 317 -61.46 21.13 46.69
C ALA A 317 -61.20 22.62 46.90
N GLY A 318 -61.19 23.41 45.84
CA GLY A 318 -60.99 24.86 45.90
C GLY A 318 -60.16 25.36 44.71
N GLY A 319 -60.80 25.75 43.66
CA GLY A 319 -60.37 26.11 42.31
C GLY A 319 -59.24 27.17 42.20
N ARG A 320 -58.04 26.85 42.62
CA ARG A 320 -56.81 27.56 42.23
C ARG A 320 -55.85 26.58 41.58
N THR A 321 -55.46 26.88 40.36
CA THR A 321 -54.46 26.15 39.59
C THR A 321 -53.15 26.08 40.37
N ALA A 322 -52.85 24.95 41.02
CA ALA A 322 -51.57 24.70 41.65
C ALA A 322 -50.50 24.53 40.59
N ARG A 323 -49.44 25.33 40.66
CA ARG A 323 -48.24 25.18 39.83
C ARG A 323 -47.70 23.74 39.99
N ARG A 324 -47.61 23.02 38.88
CA ARG A 324 -46.96 21.71 38.81
C ARG A 324 -45.51 21.83 39.32
N ARG A 325 -45.24 21.22 40.48
CA ARG A 325 -43.86 21.07 40.96
C ARG A 325 -43.36 19.71 40.46
N GLU A 326 -42.40 19.76 39.54
CA GLU A 326 -41.64 18.56 39.16
C GLU A 326 -40.58 18.33 40.24
N GLY A 327 -40.60 17.16 40.89
CA GLY A 327 -39.56 16.78 41.85
C GLY A 327 -38.63 15.76 41.23
N VAL A 328 -37.32 16.02 41.29
CA VAL A 328 -36.30 15.02 40.93
C VAL A 328 -36.04 14.12 42.13
N SER A 329 -36.22 12.82 41.98
CA SER A 329 -35.77 11.81 42.94
C SER A 329 -34.60 11.02 42.39
N TRP A 330 -33.73 10.53 43.24
CA TRP A 330 -32.59 9.73 42.85
C TRP A 330 -32.88 8.25 43.14
N GLU A 331 -32.73 7.39 42.12
CA GLU A 331 -32.91 5.95 42.26
C GLU A 331 -31.59 5.24 41.91
N PRO A 332 -31.34 4.02 42.39
CA PRO A 332 -30.17 3.24 42.00
C PRO A 332 -30.08 3.10 40.47
N SER A 333 -28.91 3.30 39.93
CA SER A 333 -28.63 3.14 38.49
C SER A 333 -28.88 1.68 38.08
N ARG A 334 -29.38 1.49 36.85
CA ARG A 334 -29.54 0.17 36.24
C ARG A 334 -28.34 -0.23 35.38
N LEU A 335 -27.36 0.64 35.27
CA LEU A 335 -26.13 0.36 34.49
C LEU A 335 -25.39 -0.82 35.11
N ALA A 336 -24.86 -1.68 34.25
CA ALA A 336 -23.96 -2.76 34.61
C ALA A 336 -22.83 -2.78 33.56
N ARG A 337 -21.58 -2.92 34.00
CA ARG A 337 -20.45 -2.98 33.13
C ARG A 337 -20.49 -4.26 32.31
N ARG A 338 -20.24 -4.13 31.01
CA ARG A 338 -20.24 -5.27 30.10
C ARG A 338 -18.96 -6.10 30.32
N GLY A 339 -19.07 -7.41 30.23
CA GLY A 339 -17.96 -8.35 30.34
C GLY A 339 -17.84 -8.97 31.74
N ASP A 340 -17.80 -8.17 32.80
CA ASP A 340 -17.70 -8.63 34.19
C ASP A 340 -18.99 -8.50 34.99
N GLY A 341 -20.02 -7.85 34.42
CA GLY A 341 -21.30 -7.61 35.07
C GLY A 341 -21.22 -6.70 36.31
N LEU A 342 -20.07 -6.06 36.53
CA LEU A 342 -19.84 -5.17 37.67
C LEU A 342 -20.85 -4.03 37.66
N ARG A 343 -21.56 -3.88 38.77
CA ARG A 343 -22.41 -2.72 39.03
C ARG A 343 -21.60 -1.63 39.72
N PRO A 344 -22.04 -0.37 39.62
CA PRO A 344 -21.41 0.70 40.38
C PRO A 344 -21.31 0.32 41.87
N ALA A 345 -20.08 0.34 42.38
CA ALA A 345 -19.79 0.00 43.77
C ALA A 345 -19.87 1.25 44.67
N SER A 346 -20.12 1.08 45.96
CA SER A 346 -20.03 2.17 46.92
C SER A 346 -18.55 2.52 47.22
N TRP A 347 -18.22 3.79 47.26
CA TRP A 347 -16.92 4.29 47.62
C TRP A 347 -17.06 5.62 48.38
N VAL A 348 -16.01 6.05 49.09
CA VAL A 348 -16.03 7.29 49.86
C VAL A 348 -15.38 8.38 49.03
N GLY A 349 -16.10 9.45 48.75
CA GLY A 349 -15.59 10.62 48.03
C GLY A 349 -14.53 11.39 48.78
N PRO A 350 -13.83 12.37 48.12
CA PRO A 350 -12.84 13.23 48.78
C PRO A 350 -13.42 14.09 49.92
N ASP A 351 -14.72 14.31 49.92
CA ASP A 351 -15.51 15.02 50.94
C ASP A 351 -15.90 14.15 52.14
N GLY A 352 -15.51 12.86 52.12
CA GLY A 352 -15.85 11.91 53.18
C GLY A 352 -17.24 11.27 53.06
N GLU A 353 -18.06 11.68 52.08
CA GLU A 353 -19.40 11.16 51.89
C GLU A 353 -19.39 9.81 51.15
N PRO A 354 -20.21 8.81 51.59
CA PRO A 354 -20.33 7.52 50.92
C PRO A 354 -21.04 7.70 49.58
N ARG A 355 -20.39 7.26 48.48
CA ARG A 355 -20.93 7.29 47.14
C ARG A 355 -21.06 5.86 46.62
N ARG A 356 -22.08 5.60 45.76
CA ARG A 356 -22.21 4.39 45.01
C ARG A 356 -21.81 4.65 43.58
N GLY A 357 -20.90 3.83 43.06
CA GLY A 357 -20.48 3.95 41.67
C GLY A 357 -18.98 3.74 41.48
N MET A 358 -18.51 3.96 40.25
CA MET A 358 -17.12 3.80 39.88
C MET A 358 -16.34 5.09 40.18
N ARG A 359 -15.18 4.95 40.80
CA ARG A 359 -14.25 6.10 40.95
C ARG A 359 -13.64 6.44 39.59
N PRO A 360 -13.36 7.72 39.32
CA PRO A 360 -12.75 8.13 38.04
C PRO A 360 -11.46 7.39 37.70
N GLN A 361 -10.64 7.06 38.70
CA GLN A 361 -9.41 6.30 38.50
C GLN A 361 -9.62 4.84 38.14
N ASP A 362 -10.79 4.26 38.46
CA ASP A 362 -11.10 2.86 38.21
C ASP A 362 -11.82 2.65 36.87
N ASP A 363 -12.33 3.72 36.27
CA ASP A 363 -13.06 3.69 35.00
C ASP A 363 -12.46 4.64 33.96
N LEU A 364 -12.13 4.10 32.78
CA LEU A 364 -11.49 4.90 31.74
C LEU A 364 -12.44 5.94 31.14
N SER A 365 -13.73 5.63 31.00
CA SER A 365 -14.71 6.55 30.44
C SER A 365 -14.90 7.77 31.32
N LEU A 366 -14.98 7.58 32.66
CA LEU A 366 -15.02 8.68 33.63
C LEU A 366 -13.76 9.51 33.62
N ARG A 367 -12.57 8.87 33.57
CA ARG A 367 -11.31 9.63 33.50
C ARG A 367 -11.26 10.55 32.29
N LEU A 368 -11.64 10.03 31.12
CA LEU A 368 -11.66 10.80 29.85
C LEU A 368 -12.70 11.91 29.92
N TRP A 369 -13.90 11.61 30.49
CA TRP A 369 -14.95 12.62 30.70
C TRP A 369 -14.49 13.74 31.62
N HIS A 370 -13.91 13.43 32.77
CA HIS A 370 -13.38 14.45 33.69
C HIS A 370 -12.25 15.26 33.03
N GLN A 371 -11.34 14.61 32.26
CA GLN A 371 -10.32 15.32 31.50
C GLN A 371 -10.93 16.33 30.52
N PHE A 372 -11.97 15.91 29.77
CA PHE A 372 -12.70 16.81 28.89
C PHE A 372 -13.31 17.98 29.67
N ARG A 373 -13.97 17.73 30.81
CA ARG A 373 -14.64 18.71 31.61
C ARG A 373 -13.70 19.67 32.35
N HIS A 374 -12.40 19.40 32.43
CA HIS A 374 -11.40 20.34 33.01
C HIS A 374 -11.17 21.60 32.17
N GLY A 375 -11.61 21.63 30.91
CA GLY A 375 -11.50 22.81 30.06
C GLY A 375 -12.35 24.00 30.59
N ALA A 376 -11.94 25.23 30.25
CA ALA A 376 -12.75 26.42 30.55
C ALA A 376 -14.09 26.38 29.77
N GLY A 377 -15.19 26.90 30.38
CA GLY A 377 -16.54 26.80 29.80
C GLY A 377 -16.68 27.29 28.36
N LYS A 378 -16.04 28.45 28.03
CA LYS A 378 -16.01 28.96 26.65
C LYS A 378 -15.28 28.00 25.68
N THR A 379 -14.16 27.44 26.09
CA THR A 379 -13.39 26.46 25.28
C THR A 379 -14.17 25.19 25.09
N LEU A 380 -14.79 24.66 26.14
CA LEU A 380 -15.63 23.45 26.06
C LEU A 380 -16.81 23.66 25.11
N LYS A 381 -17.50 24.79 25.18
CA LYS A 381 -18.60 25.12 24.28
C LYS A 381 -18.14 25.16 22.84
N SER A 382 -16.96 25.71 22.58
CA SER A 382 -16.39 25.71 21.23
C SER A 382 -16.07 24.28 20.75
N PHE A 383 -15.55 23.39 21.59
CA PHE A 383 -15.34 21.98 21.24
C PHE A 383 -16.64 21.28 20.91
N VAL A 384 -17.72 21.54 21.68
CA VAL A 384 -19.04 20.93 21.41
C VAL A 384 -19.61 21.45 20.09
N ILE A 385 -19.53 22.75 19.81
CA ILE A 385 -19.99 23.33 18.54
C ILE A 385 -19.20 22.75 17.36
N SER A 386 -17.88 22.66 17.48
CA SER A 386 -17.02 22.08 16.44
C SER A 386 -17.35 20.60 16.21
N SER A 387 -17.56 19.84 17.31
CA SER A 387 -18.01 18.45 17.26
C SER A 387 -19.33 18.28 16.49
N HIS A 388 -20.34 19.09 16.81
CA HIS A 388 -21.63 19.06 16.11
C HIS A 388 -21.47 19.40 14.62
N ALA A 389 -20.69 20.43 14.29
CA ALA A 389 -20.43 20.81 12.89
C ALA A 389 -19.74 19.67 12.12
N ARG A 390 -18.77 19.01 12.74
CA ARG A 390 -18.05 17.86 12.17
C ARG A 390 -18.96 16.66 11.94
N LEU A 391 -19.84 16.34 12.88
CA LEU A 391 -20.72 15.18 12.82
C LEU A 391 -22.02 15.45 12.03
N ALA A 392 -22.35 16.69 11.69
CA ALA A 392 -23.58 17.05 11.00
C ALA A 392 -23.79 16.28 9.68
N GLN A 393 -22.71 16.02 8.95
CA GLN A 393 -22.73 15.24 7.69
C GLN A 393 -23.21 13.79 7.88
N LEU A 394 -23.10 13.22 9.09
CA LEU A 394 -23.51 11.84 9.41
C LEU A 394 -24.93 11.76 9.95
N GLN A 395 -25.59 12.88 10.27
CA GLN A 395 -26.90 12.91 10.93
C GLN A 395 -28.10 12.71 9.98
N GLY A 396 -27.87 12.71 8.66
CA GLY A 396 -28.96 12.48 7.68
C GLY A 396 -29.61 11.11 7.85
N GLU A 397 -30.94 11.03 7.84
CA GLU A 397 -31.69 9.78 8.06
C GLU A 397 -31.29 8.64 7.11
N GLU A 398 -31.04 8.95 5.84
CA GLU A 398 -30.56 7.94 4.88
C GLU A 398 -29.13 7.47 5.20
N THR A 399 -28.27 8.37 5.69
CA THR A 399 -26.91 8.02 6.13
C THR A 399 -26.97 7.14 7.37
N LEU A 400 -27.80 7.50 8.35
CA LEU A 400 -28.00 6.70 9.56
C LEU A 400 -28.60 5.31 9.27
N ARG A 401 -29.46 5.22 8.25
CA ARG A 401 -30.01 3.93 7.82
C ARG A 401 -28.93 2.99 7.30
N ILE A 402 -28.04 3.47 6.43
CA ILE A 402 -26.94 2.63 5.92
C ILE A 402 -25.86 2.35 6.97
N LEU A 403 -25.81 3.16 8.06
CA LEU A 403 -24.92 2.96 9.21
C LEU A 403 -25.52 2.04 10.29
N GLY A 404 -26.41 1.17 9.92
CA GLY A 404 -27.00 0.16 10.82
C GLY A 404 -28.23 0.62 11.60
N GLY A 405 -28.67 1.86 11.48
CA GLY A 405 -29.91 2.38 12.11
C GLY A 405 -29.87 2.45 13.65
N TRP A 406 -30.99 2.12 14.32
CA TRP A 406 -31.14 2.10 15.77
C TRP A 406 -30.63 0.79 16.42
N CYS A 407 -31.09 0.51 17.65
CA CYS A 407 -30.75 -0.68 18.42
C CYS A 407 -30.77 -1.97 17.62
N GLY A 408 -29.78 -2.82 17.84
CA GLY A 408 -29.60 -4.07 17.09
C GLY A 408 -28.88 -3.88 15.77
N GLY A 409 -28.19 -2.76 15.59
CA GLY A 409 -27.55 -2.26 14.36
C GLY A 409 -27.15 -3.34 13.36
N ARG A 410 -27.89 -3.40 12.26
CA ARG A 410 -27.67 -4.39 11.21
C ARG A 410 -26.33 -4.09 10.50
N ASP A 411 -25.51 -5.09 10.34
CA ASP A 411 -24.26 -5.04 9.58
C ASP A 411 -24.28 -6.13 8.50
N ASP A 412 -24.69 -5.74 7.29
CA ASP A 412 -24.75 -6.68 6.16
C ASP A 412 -23.38 -6.91 5.54
N LEU A 413 -22.43 -5.94 5.69
CA LEU A 413 -21.09 -6.06 5.12
C LEU A 413 -20.25 -7.12 5.84
N ARG A 414 -20.42 -7.29 7.15
CA ARG A 414 -19.72 -8.30 7.95
C ARG A 414 -18.23 -8.41 7.60
N LEU A 415 -17.50 -7.28 7.65
CA LEU A 415 -16.09 -7.20 7.25
C LEU A 415 -15.18 -8.16 8.03
N GLU A 416 -15.59 -8.55 9.23
CA GLU A 416 -14.90 -9.53 10.08
C GLU A 416 -14.85 -10.95 9.48
N THR A 417 -15.70 -11.23 8.48
CA THR A 417 -15.72 -12.53 7.78
C THR A 417 -14.84 -12.58 6.55
N LEU A 418 -14.21 -11.44 6.16
CA LEU A 418 -13.27 -11.41 5.04
C LEU A 418 -12.10 -12.34 5.28
N GLY A 419 -11.75 -13.11 4.28
CA GLY A 419 -10.68 -14.09 4.33
C GLY A 419 -11.05 -15.41 5.02
N GLN A 420 -12.29 -15.57 5.51
CA GLN A 420 -12.78 -16.80 6.16
C GLN A 420 -13.47 -17.73 5.13
N GLU A 421 -13.29 -19.04 5.30
CA GLU A 421 -13.96 -20.06 4.47
C GLU A 421 -15.26 -20.57 5.09
N ALA A 422 -15.45 -20.34 6.41
CA ALA A 422 -16.66 -20.71 7.14
C ALA A 422 -17.00 -19.64 8.18
N ASP A 423 -18.27 -19.55 8.54
CA ASP A 423 -18.73 -18.70 9.62
C ASP A 423 -18.46 -19.32 11.01
N ALA A 424 -18.80 -18.59 12.09
CA ALA A 424 -18.63 -19.07 13.46
C ALA A 424 -19.40 -20.37 13.80
N ALA A 425 -20.40 -20.73 13.00
CA ALA A 425 -21.16 -21.98 13.12
C ALA A 425 -20.61 -23.10 12.23
N GLY A 426 -19.47 -22.88 11.54
CA GLY A 426 -18.86 -23.84 10.63
C GLY A 426 -19.55 -23.98 9.28
N ARG A 427 -20.48 -23.09 8.92
CA ARG A 427 -21.15 -23.11 7.62
C ARG A 427 -20.23 -22.48 6.57
N PRO A 428 -20.07 -23.12 5.39
CA PRO A 428 -19.19 -22.60 4.35
C PRO A 428 -19.66 -21.23 3.85
N LEU A 429 -18.69 -20.32 3.67
CA LEU A 429 -18.91 -19.00 3.09
C LEU A 429 -18.45 -19.01 1.63
N PRO A 430 -19.24 -18.50 0.68
CA PRO A 430 -18.78 -18.28 -0.69
C PRO A 430 -17.67 -17.20 -0.70
N PRO A 431 -16.82 -17.16 -1.75
CA PRO A 431 -15.99 -15.99 -2.00
C PRO A 431 -16.85 -14.75 -2.13
N ARG A 432 -16.35 -13.59 -1.65
CA ARG A 432 -17.15 -12.37 -1.64
C ARG A 432 -16.39 -11.17 -2.20
N VAL A 433 -17.13 -10.31 -2.89
CA VAL A 433 -16.67 -8.99 -3.30
C VAL A 433 -17.53 -7.92 -2.66
N VAL A 434 -16.89 -7.02 -1.91
CA VAL A 434 -17.51 -5.84 -1.32
C VAL A 434 -17.20 -4.64 -2.21
N PHE A 435 -18.21 -4.08 -2.84
CA PHE A 435 -18.10 -2.81 -3.58
C PHE A 435 -18.39 -1.65 -2.65
N VAL A 436 -17.48 -0.68 -2.64
CA VAL A 436 -17.64 0.58 -1.90
C VAL A 436 -17.78 1.70 -2.91
N ILE A 437 -18.99 2.21 -3.05
CA ILE A 437 -19.32 3.27 -4.01
C ILE A 437 -19.27 4.61 -3.29
N SER A 438 -18.34 5.46 -3.68
CA SER A 438 -18.13 6.81 -3.16
C SER A 438 -18.37 7.86 -4.27
N SER A 439 -18.47 9.12 -3.92
CA SER A 439 -18.61 10.20 -4.91
C SER A 439 -17.25 10.73 -5.35
N ASP A 440 -17.06 10.98 -6.64
CA ASP A 440 -15.85 11.61 -7.20
C ASP A 440 -15.73 13.10 -6.86
N PHE A 441 -16.82 13.74 -6.43
CA PHE A 441 -16.93 15.21 -6.32
C PHE A 441 -17.53 15.70 -4.99
N LYS A 442 -17.97 14.79 -4.12
CA LYS A 442 -18.49 15.11 -2.79
C LYS A 442 -17.64 14.44 -1.73
N ASP A 443 -17.01 15.25 -0.89
CA ASP A 443 -16.13 14.80 0.17
C ASP A 443 -16.85 14.56 1.50
N ASP A 444 -18.17 14.78 1.54
CA ASP A 444 -18.99 14.80 2.76
C ASP A 444 -18.89 13.49 3.59
N LEU A 445 -18.64 12.34 2.93
CA LEU A 445 -18.57 11.04 3.59
C LEU A 445 -17.17 10.37 3.49
N ASN A 446 -16.12 11.11 3.16
CA ASN A 446 -14.77 10.57 3.08
C ASN A 446 -14.27 10.00 4.41
N SER A 447 -14.70 10.57 5.54
CA SER A 447 -14.40 10.03 6.87
C SER A 447 -14.98 8.62 7.05
N LEU A 448 -16.20 8.39 6.56
CA LEU A 448 -16.84 7.09 6.62
C LEU A 448 -16.17 6.07 5.68
N LEU A 449 -15.80 6.50 4.47
CA LEU A 449 -15.00 5.69 3.55
C LEU A 449 -13.68 5.26 4.17
N SER A 450 -12.98 6.19 4.81
CA SER A 450 -11.71 5.92 5.49
C SER A 450 -11.86 4.92 6.64
N ILE A 451 -12.92 5.05 7.45
CA ILE A 451 -13.21 4.11 8.55
C ILE A 451 -13.50 2.71 8.00
N LEU A 452 -14.33 2.61 6.95
CA LEU A 452 -14.66 1.33 6.32
C LEU A 452 -13.39 0.67 5.75
N MET A 453 -12.59 1.40 4.99
CA MET A 453 -11.37 0.87 4.41
C MET A 453 -10.31 0.52 5.45
N TRP A 454 -10.21 1.30 6.53
CA TRP A 454 -9.37 0.93 7.66
C TRP A 454 -9.82 -0.41 8.27
N GLN A 455 -11.12 -0.59 8.53
CA GLN A 455 -11.65 -1.86 9.06
C GLN A 455 -11.50 -3.02 8.06
N ALA A 456 -11.67 -2.77 6.77
CA ALA A 456 -11.45 -3.77 5.73
C ALA A 456 -9.99 -4.29 5.66
N ILE A 457 -9.02 -3.50 6.14
CA ILE A 457 -7.62 -3.92 6.29
C ILE A 457 -7.41 -4.60 7.64
N PHE A 458 -7.87 -3.96 8.72
CA PHE A 458 -7.49 -4.32 10.09
C PHE A 458 -8.18 -5.61 10.57
N LEU A 459 -9.48 -5.76 10.30
CA LEU A 459 -10.23 -6.94 10.76
C LEU A 459 -9.70 -8.26 10.18
N PRO A 460 -9.40 -8.36 8.87
CA PRO A 460 -8.72 -9.54 8.33
C PRO A 460 -7.32 -9.77 8.92
N MET A 461 -6.58 -8.71 9.23
CA MET A 461 -5.26 -8.85 9.88
C MET A 461 -5.39 -9.45 11.28
N GLU A 462 -6.33 -8.97 12.10
CA GLU A 462 -6.62 -9.50 13.43
C GLU A 462 -7.10 -10.95 13.36
N ALA A 463 -7.96 -11.27 12.39
CA ALA A 463 -8.43 -12.62 12.15
C ALA A 463 -7.28 -13.58 11.79
N ALA A 464 -6.33 -13.14 10.96
CA ALA A 464 -5.14 -13.91 10.63
C ALA A 464 -4.26 -14.17 11.86
N ASP A 465 -4.04 -13.14 12.69
CA ASP A 465 -3.20 -13.24 13.89
C ASP A 465 -3.86 -14.12 14.97
N SER A 466 -5.19 -14.11 15.08
CA SER A 466 -5.96 -14.90 16.04
C SER A 466 -6.16 -16.37 15.62
N GLY A 467 -6.10 -16.65 14.32
CA GLY A 467 -6.41 -17.97 13.74
C GLY A 467 -5.33 -19.06 13.90
N GLY A 468 -4.24 -18.81 14.65
CA GLY A 468 -3.19 -19.79 14.94
C GLY A 468 -2.25 -20.11 13.78
N GLY A 469 -2.58 -19.76 12.54
CA GLY A 469 -1.74 -19.97 11.35
C GLY A 469 -0.99 -18.73 10.85
N GLY A 470 -1.25 -17.57 11.43
CA GLY A 470 -0.65 -16.28 11.04
C GLY A 470 -1.04 -15.78 9.64
N ALA A 471 -1.93 -16.49 8.93
CA ALA A 471 -2.43 -16.13 7.62
C ALA A 471 -3.89 -16.53 7.45
N LEU A 472 -4.63 -15.76 6.66
CA LEU A 472 -6.03 -16.05 6.33
C LEU A 472 -6.12 -17.32 5.45
N PRO A 473 -7.14 -18.17 5.67
CA PRO A 473 -7.40 -19.34 4.83
C PRO A 473 -7.74 -18.95 3.39
N ARG A 474 -8.49 -17.87 3.19
CA ARG A 474 -8.80 -17.31 1.88
C ARG A 474 -8.05 -16.00 1.66
N PRO A 475 -7.39 -15.79 0.48
CA PRO A 475 -6.74 -14.52 0.17
C PRO A 475 -7.73 -13.35 0.17
N VAL A 476 -7.29 -12.19 0.64
CA VAL A 476 -8.06 -10.94 0.59
C VAL A 476 -7.31 -9.92 -0.25
N SER A 477 -7.97 -9.38 -1.27
CA SER A 477 -7.42 -8.34 -2.14
C SER A 477 -8.18 -7.03 -1.96
N LEU A 478 -7.46 -5.97 -1.63
CA LEU A 478 -7.99 -4.62 -1.46
C LEU A 478 -7.63 -3.80 -2.70
N VAL A 479 -8.63 -3.34 -3.44
CA VAL A 479 -8.43 -2.58 -4.69
C VAL A 479 -8.99 -1.18 -4.54
N PHE A 480 -8.11 -0.20 -4.53
CA PHE A 480 -8.45 1.22 -4.42
C PHE A 480 -8.41 1.86 -5.81
N ASP A 481 -9.52 1.78 -6.56
CA ASP A 481 -9.64 2.44 -7.88
C ASP A 481 -9.90 3.94 -7.70
N GLU A 482 -8.93 4.73 -7.44
CA GLU A 482 -8.87 6.14 -7.05
C GLU A 482 -8.48 6.32 -5.56
N PHE A 483 -7.26 5.90 -5.22
CA PHE A 483 -6.78 5.96 -3.85
C PHE A 483 -6.77 7.38 -3.25
N GLY A 484 -6.60 8.40 -4.07
CA GLY A 484 -6.63 9.80 -3.64
C GLY A 484 -7.93 10.21 -2.93
N ASN A 485 -9.05 9.55 -3.25
CA ASN A 485 -10.36 9.87 -2.69
C ASN A 485 -10.66 9.14 -1.36
N VAL A 486 -9.83 8.18 -0.97
CA VAL A 486 -10.08 7.38 0.25
C VAL A 486 -9.74 8.15 1.54
N GLY A 487 -8.95 9.22 1.42
CA GLY A 487 -8.46 9.96 2.57
C GLY A 487 -7.29 9.27 3.30
N LYS A 488 -6.95 9.79 4.48
CA LYS A 488 -5.80 9.31 5.25
C LYS A 488 -6.19 8.13 6.14
N LEU A 489 -5.70 6.93 5.82
CA LEU A 489 -5.90 5.74 6.64
C LEU A 489 -4.88 5.69 7.78
N PRO A 490 -5.31 5.49 9.04
CA PRO A 490 -4.39 5.36 10.17
C PRO A 490 -3.42 4.21 9.97
N SER A 491 -2.14 4.44 10.27
CA SER A 491 -1.08 3.42 10.21
C SER A 491 -0.91 2.71 8.86
N PHE A 492 -1.49 3.21 7.76
CA PHE A 492 -1.52 2.54 6.45
C PHE A 492 -0.13 2.14 5.96
N LYS A 493 0.89 3.00 6.10
CA LYS A 493 2.26 2.66 5.70
C LYS A 493 2.82 1.44 6.44
N ARG A 494 2.39 1.19 7.70
CA ARG A 494 2.78 -0.01 8.45
C ARG A 494 1.98 -1.22 7.98
N CYS A 495 0.68 -1.05 7.73
CA CYS A 495 -0.19 -2.11 7.24
C CYS A 495 0.33 -2.68 5.92
N VAL A 496 0.62 -1.83 4.93
CA VAL A 496 1.11 -2.27 3.60
C VAL A 496 2.41 -3.08 3.68
N ALA A 497 3.24 -2.81 4.69
CA ALA A 497 4.48 -3.57 4.91
C ALA A 497 4.27 -5.01 5.43
N VAL A 498 3.16 -5.25 6.17
CA VAL A 498 2.95 -6.52 6.89
C VAL A 498 1.80 -7.38 6.37
N VAL A 499 0.92 -6.85 5.51
CA VAL A 499 -0.26 -7.57 4.98
C VAL A 499 0.08 -8.86 4.23
N ARG A 500 1.25 -8.91 3.59
CA ARG A 500 1.70 -10.08 2.82
C ARG A 500 1.69 -11.38 3.62
N SER A 501 2.25 -11.37 4.84
CA SER A 501 2.34 -12.55 5.69
C SER A 501 0.96 -13.08 6.09
N ARG A 502 -0.07 -12.24 6.07
CA ARG A 502 -1.45 -12.54 6.44
C ARG A 502 -2.34 -12.95 5.27
N ASN A 503 -1.76 -13.19 4.10
CA ASN A 503 -2.47 -13.54 2.87
C ASN A 503 -3.39 -12.42 2.35
N ILE A 504 -2.98 -11.17 2.58
CA ILE A 504 -3.68 -9.96 2.12
C ILE A 504 -2.78 -9.25 1.10
N ASP A 505 -3.38 -8.67 0.08
CA ASP A 505 -2.70 -7.82 -0.90
C ASP A 505 -3.47 -6.52 -1.15
N VAL A 506 -2.73 -5.48 -1.55
CA VAL A 506 -3.26 -4.13 -1.76
C VAL A 506 -2.89 -3.66 -3.15
N SER A 507 -3.89 -3.24 -3.92
CA SER A 507 -3.73 -2.59 -5.22
C SER A 507 -4.08 -1.11 -5.07
N ILE A 508 -3.06 -0.25 -5.17
CA ILE A 508 -3.20 1.20 -5.06
C ILE A 508 -3.24 1.78 -6.46
N VAL A 509 -4.40 2.29 -6.88
CA VAL A 509 -4.55 2.91 -8.20
C VAL A 509 -4.60 4.42 -8.05
N VAL A 510 -3.67 5.11 -8.71
CA VAL A 510 -3.54 6.58 -8.67
C VAL A 510 -3.46 7.17 -10.08
N GLN A 511 -3.83 8.43 -10.20
CA GLN A 511 -3.65 9.16 -11.46
C GLN A 511 -2.22 9.67 -11.61
N SER A 512 -1.60 10.06 -10.49
CA SER A 512 -0.22 10.51 -10.42
C SER A 512 0.38 10.16 -9.04
N LEU A 513 1.70 10.10 -8.96
CA LEU A 513 2.40 9.86 -7.70
C LEU A 513 2.20 11.01 -6.68
N SER A 514 1.96 12.23 -7.16
CA SER A 514 1.70 13.38 -6.29
C SER A 514 0.46 13.22 -5.43
N GLN A 515 -0.56 12.44 -5.86
CA GLN A 515 -1.73 12.16 -5.03
C GLN A 515 -1.36 11.44 -3.72
N LEU A 516 -0.36 10.56 -3.74
CA LEU A 516 0.15 9.93 -2.51
C LEU A 516 0.89 10.93 -1.62
N ASP A 517 1.68 11.81 -2.25
CA ASP A 517 2.42 12.85 -1.54
C ASP A 517 1.47 13.85 -0.85
N ASP A 518 0.35 14.19 -1.49
CA ASP A 518 -0.66 15.12 -0.98
C ASP A 518 -1.39 14.53 0.25
N VAL A 519 -1.75 13.25 0.23
CA VAL A 519 -2.51 12.60 1.32
C VAL A 519 -1.63 12.22 2.51
N TYR A 520 -0.43 11.68 2.25
CA TYR A 520 0.41 11.07 3.29
C TYR A 520 1.67 11.88 3.62
N GLY A 521 2.01 12.87 2.80
CA GLY A 521 3.31 13.54 2.83
C GLY A 521 4.40 12.71 2.15
N LYS A 522 5.46 13.38 1.68
CA LYS A 522 6.50 12.78 0.83
C LYS A 522 7.16 11.53 1.43
N ASP A 523 7.54 11.58 2.70
CA ASP A 523 8.27 10.47 3.34
C ASP A 523 7.41 9.21 3.52
N ALA A 524 6.14 9.37 3.90
CA ALA A 524 5.24 8.24 4.02
C ALA A 524 4.83 7.69 2.65
N ALA A 525 4.65 8.54 1.65
CA ALA A 525 4.37 8.15 0.27
C ALA A 525 5.51 7.31 -0.33
N VAL A 526 6.77 7.68 -0.09
CA VAL A 526 7.94 6.86 -0.48
C VAL A 526 7.86 5.48 0.16
N THR A 527 7.63 5.42 1.48
CA THR A 527 7.53 4.13 2.19
C THR A 527 6.39 3.26 1.64
N ILE A 528 5.23 3.84 1.30
CA ILE A 528 4.10 3.11 0.71
C ILE A 528 4.51 2.54 -0.66
N ARG A 529 5.15 3.34 -1.50
CA ARG A 529 5.64 2.90 -2.83
C ARG A 529 6.64 1.75 -2.73
N GLU A 530 7.61 1.84 -1.84
CA GLU A 530 8.62 0.80 -1.61
C GLU A 530 8.01 -0.53 -1.15
N ASN A 531 6.84 -0.50 -0.47
CA ASN A 531 6.10 -1.69 -0.08
C ASN A 531 5.16 -2.22 -1.19
N CYS A 532 5.14 -1.58 -2.36
CA CYS A 532 4.51 -2.04 -3.59
C CYS A 532 5.60 -2.42 -4.61
N PRO A 533 6.21 -3.61 -4.50
CA PRO A 533 7.35 -4.00 -5.33
C PRO A 533 7.00 -4.11 -6.82
N THR A 534 5.72 -4.06 -7.16
CA THR A 534 5.24 -4.04 -8.52
C THR A 534 4.58 -2.71 -8.84
N THR A 535 5.12 -1.99 -9.81
CA THR A 535 4.53 -0.78 -10.37
C THR A 535 4.05 -1.05 -11.78
N LEU A 536 2.78 -0.78 -12.04
CA LEU A 536 2.16 -0.86 -13.36
C LEU A 536 1.86 0.55 -13.86
N PHE A 537 2.57 1.01 -14.88
CA PHE A 537 2.34 2.29 -15.51
C PHE A 537 1.56 2.14 -16.80
N LEU A 538 0.39 2.76 -16.87
CA LEU A 538 -0.55 2.58 -17.98
C LEU A 538 -0.41 3.62 -19.12
N GLY A 539 0.61 4.46 -19.08
CA GLY A 539 0.85 5.46 -20.12
C GLY A 539 -0.18 6.58 -20.17
N GLY A 540 -0.32 7.21 -21.31
CA GLY A 540 -1.45 8.14 -21.57
C GLY A 540 -1.20 9.60 -21.16
N GLY A 541 0.02 10.10 -21.24
CA GLY A 541 0.31 11.53 -21.07
C GLY A 541 0.30 12.05 -19.63
N GLY A 542 0.55 11.17 -18.66
CA GLY A 542 0.64 11.50 -17.23
C GLY A 542 1.61 12.63 -16.92
N GLY A 543 1.53 13.17 -15.71
CA GLY A 543 2.42 14.25 -15.26
C GLY A 543 3.88 13.89 -15.48
N LEU A 544 4.69 14.88 -15.84
CA LEU A 544 6.11 14.70 -16.12
C LEU A 544 6.83 14.04 -14.93
N SER A 545 6.49 14.42 -13.71
CA SER A 545 7.08 13.88 -12.49
C SER A 545 6.89 12.36 -12.32
N SER A 546 5.72 11.82 -12.66
CA SER A 546 5.48 10.38 -12.61
C SER A 546 6.25 9.63 -13.69
N ALA A 547 6.34 10.19 -14.90
CA ALA A 547 7.12 9.61 -15.99
C ALA A 547 8.62 9.63 -15.69
N GLU A 548 9.15 10.71 -15.13
CA GLU A 548 10.55 10.82 -14.69
C GLU A 548 10.88 9.82 -13.59
N GLN A 549 9.97 9.61 -12.63
CA GLN A 549 10.17 8.64 -11.57
C GLN A 549 10.18 7.21 -12.12
N VAL A 550 9.26 6.85 -13.00
CA VAL A 550 9.17 5.54 -13.65
C VAL A 550 10.42 5.29 -14.52
N SER A 551 10.86 6.29 -15.29
CA SER A 551 12.09 6.23 -16.07
C SER A 551 13.33 6.00 -15.18
N ARG A 552 13.42 6.71 -14.07
CA ARG A 552 14.52 6.58 -13.10
C ARG A 552 14.55 5.18 -12.46
N GLU A 553 13.39 4.62 -12.12
CA GLU A 553 13.25 3.27 -11.55
C GLU A 553 13.58 2.19 -12.60
N ALA A 554 13.29 2.44 -13.87
CA ALA A 554 13.67 1.54 -14.97
C ALA A 554 15.19 1.48 -15.19
N GLY A 555 15.92 2.48 -14.72
CA GLY A 555 17.38 2.51 -14.72
C GLY A 555 18.00 3.01 -16.03
N LYS A 556 19.34 2.92 -16.07
CA LYS A 556 20.15 3.37 -17.23
C LYS A 556 20.89 2.22 -17.86
N GLU A 557 20.99 2.25 -19.17
CA GLU A 557 21.84 1.38 -20.00
C GLU A 557 23.06 2.13 -20.53
N THR A 558 24.11 1.39 -20.82
CA THR A 558 25.29 1.92 -21.51
C THR A 558 25.10 1.74 -23.02
N ASP A 559 24.94 2.84 -23.74
CA ASP A 559 24.90 2.84 -25.21
C ASP A 559 26.27 3.17 -25.78
N VAL A 560 26.67 2.48 -26.83
CA VAL A 560 28.01 2.67 -27.47
C VAL A 560 27.84 3.35 -28.80
N LYS A 561 28.16 4.64 -28.80
CA LYS A 561 28.23 5.43 -30.04
C LYS A 561 29.53 5.16 -30.76
N THR A 562 29.46 4.59 -31.94
CA THR A 562 30.63 4.43 -32.83
C THR A 562 30.65 5.58 -33.82
N SER A 563 31.68 6.41 -33.75
CA SER A 563 31.95 7.45 -34.76
C SER A 563 33.10 7.04 -35.64
N TRP A 564 32.97 7.33 -36.94
CA TRP A 564 33.97 7.07 -37.92
C TRP A 564 34.49 8.41 -38.43
N SER A 565 35.78 8.62 -38.31
CA SER A 565 36.46 9.79 -38.92
C SER A 565 37.37 9.30 -40.02
N ARG A 566 37.26 9.89 -41.20
CA ARG A 566 38.11 9.61 -42.34
C ARG A 566 39.00 10.83 -42.61
N ARG A 567 40.26 10.68 -42.47
CA ARG A 567 41.24 11.74 -42.75
C ARG A 567 42.04 11.39 -44.03
N GLY A 568 41.97 12.22 -45.05
CA GLY A 568 42.67 12.04 -46.34
C GLY A 568 41.78 11.56 -47.47
N ALA A 569 42.25 11.74 -48.73
CA ALA A 569 41.57 11.29 -49.95
C ALA A 569 42.41 10.20 -50.63
N GLY A 570 41.77 9.16 -51.20
CA GLY A 570 42.44 8.08 -51.94
C GLY A 570 42.76 6.83 -51.11
N LEU A 571 43.61 5.97 -51.64
CA LEU A 571 44.01 4.65 -51.06
C LEU A 571 44.78 4.77 -49.72
N ALA A 572 45.23 5.98 -49.32
CA ALA A 572 45.95 6.26 -48.07
C ALA A 572 45.07 6.93 -47.02
N ALA A 573 43.73 6.88 -47.15
CA ALA A 573 42.85 7.47 -46.19
C ALA A 573 42.83 6.66 -44.89
N GLU A 574 43.26 7.25 -43.81
CA GLU A 574 43.26 6.68 -42.47
C GLU A 574 41.87 6.77 -41.89
N GLN A 575 41.26 5.61 -41.55
CA GLN A 575 39.97 5.54 -40.87
C GLN A 575 40.23 5.37 -39.38
N THR A 576 39.85 6.38 -38.60
CA THR A 576 39.85 6.29 -37.14
C THR A 576 38.44 5.95 -36.65
N ARG A 577 38.33 4.88 -35.88
CA ARG A 577 37.10 4.47 -35.19
C ARG A 577 37.18 4.89 -33.74
N SER A 578 36.33 5.83 -33.34
CA SER A 578 36.14 6.16 -31.93
C SER A 578 34.90 5.48 -31.40
N ARG A 579 35.01 4.91 -30.20
CA ARG A 579 33.89 4.34 -29.45
C ARG A 579 33.72 5.14 -28.17
N ASP A 580 32.60 5.84 -28.06
CA ASP A 580 32.24 6.61 -26.87
C ASP A 580 31.08 5.94 -26.20
N SER A 581 31.20 5.66 -24.89
CA SER A 581 30.09 5.12 -24.07
C SER A 581 29.28 6.28 -23.55
N LEU A 582 27.94 6.19 -23.65
CA LEU A 582 26.98 7.17 -23.17
C LEU A 582 25.96 6.47 -22.29
N GLY A 583 25.57 7.09 -21.15
CA GLY A 583 24.45 6.64 -20.34
C GLY A 583 23.14 7.08 -20.98
N ARG A 584 22.25 6.13 -21.25
CA ARG A 584 20.89 6.36 -21.73
C ARG A 584 19.89 5.76 -20.75
N ASP A 585 18.76 6.44 -20.52
CA ASP A 585 17.66 5.84 -19.78
C ASP A 585 17.07 4.68 -20.60
N VAL A 586 16.82 3.52 -19.97
CA VAL A 586 16.22 2.34 -20.62
C VAL A 586 14.87 2.68 -21.24
N PHE A 587 14.11 3.53 -20.54
CA PHE A 587 12.90 4.17 -21.04
C PHE A 587 13.00 5.67 -20.73
N ASP A 588 13.14 6.48 -21.77
CA ASP A 588 13.18 7.94 -21.63
C ASP A 588 11.84 8.47 -21.07
N PRO A 589 11.82 9.52 -20.24
CA PRO A 589 10.56 10.11 -19.72
C PRO A 589 9.54 10.45 -20.80
N HIS A 590 9.99 10.87 -21.99
CA HIS A 590 9.11 11.12 -23.12
C HIS A 590 8.52 9.82 -23.69
N GLU A 591 9.33 8.74 -23.82
CA GLU A 591 8.84 7.42 -24.24
C GLU A 591 7.78 6.90 -23.26
N VAL A 592 8.02 7.05 -21.93
CA VAL A 592 7.07 6.67 -20.88
C VAL A 592 5.74 7.44 -21.02
N ARG A 593 5.79 8.76 -21.26
CA ARG A 593 4.57 9.58 -21.45
C ARG A 593 3.82 9.26 -22.72
N SER A 594 4.53 8.91 -23.79
CA SER A 594 3.96 8.66 -25.13
C SER A 594 3.60 7.20 -25.37
N LEU A 595 3.55 6.37 -24.32
CA LEU A 595 3.15 4.97 -24.43
C LEU A 595 1.75 4.84 -25.11
N PRO A 596 1.65 4.01 -26.17
CA PRO A 596 0.37 3.75 -26.81
C PRO A 596 -0.67 3.19 -25.84
N PHE A 597 -1.95 3.49 -26.07
CA PHE A 597 -3.06 3.07 -25.19
C PHE A 597 -3.03 1.58 -24.85
N ARG A 598 -2.65 0.72 -25.79
CA ARG A 598 -2.58 -0.75 -25.59
C ARG A 598 -1.37 -1.21 -24.79
N LYS A 599 -0.37 -0.36 -24.58
CA LYS A 599 0.88 -0.72 -23.89
C LYS A 599 0.87 -0.29 -22.44
N ALA A 600 1.55 -1.09 -21.63
CA ALA A 600 1.84 -0.77 -20.22
C ALA A 600 3.30 -1.10 -19.92
N LEU A 601 3.90 -0.32 -19.03
CA LEU A 601 5.25 -0.57 -18.51
C LEU A 601 5.11 -1.17 -17.12
N VAL A 602 5.77 -2.31 -16.89
CA VAL A 602 5.72 -3.05 -15.63
C VAL A 602 7.11 -3.07 -15.02
N LEU A 603 7.22 -2.55 -13.80
CA LEU A 603 8.39 -2.63 -12.95
C LEU A 603 8.10 -3.65 -11.85
N MET A 604 8.92 -4.69 -11.74
CA MET A 604 8.76 -5.73 -10.70
C MET A 604 10.05 -5.83 -9.90
N GLY A 605 9.93 -5.95 -8.59
CA GLY A 605 11.10 -6.08 -7.72
C GLY A 605 12.04 -7.22 -8.14
N GLY A 606 13.31 -6.87 -8.37
CA GLY A 606 14.33 -7.82 -8.81
C GLY A 606 14.26 -8.23 -10.30
N LYS A 607 13.50 -7.51 -11.12
CA LYS A 607 13.37 -7.71 -12.56
C LYS A 607 13.68 -6.41 -13.31
N GLU A 608 14.07 -6.57 -14.58
CA GLU A 608 14.16 -5.45 -15.50
C GLU A 608 12.76 -4.91 -15.85
N ALA A 609 12.69 -3.64 -16.27
CA ALA A 609 11.46 -3.01 -16.71
C ALA A 609 10.92 -3.65 -17.98
N ILE A 610 9.64 -4.05 -18.00
CA ILE A 610 9.03 -4.83 -19.09
C ILE A 610 7.91 -4.02 -19.74
N LEU A 611 7.97 -3.87 -21.05
CA LEU A 611 6.89 -3.32 -21.86
C LEU A 611 6.02 -4.44 -22.41
N ASP A 612 4.70 -4.41 -22.07
CA ASP A 612 3.75 -5.44 -22.51
C ASP A 612 2.40 -4.85 -22.92
N ASP A 613 1.52 -5.67 -23.50
CA ASP A 613 0.16 -5.28 -23.85
C ASP A 613 -0.75 -5.31 -22.63
N LYS A 614 -1.61 -4.29 -22.47
CA LYS A 614 -2.62 -4.28 -21.41
C LYS A 614 -3.57 -5.48 -21.54
N SER A 615 -4.01 -6.00 -20.40
CA SER A 615 -5.10 -6.98 -20.35
C SER A 615 -6.42 -6.22 -20.32
N LEU A 616 -7.01 -5.96 -21.46
CA LEU A 616 -8.26 -5.21 -21.52
C LEU A 616 -9.45 -6.15 -21.22
N VAL A 617 -10.41 -5.68 -20.43
CA VAL A 617 -11.53 -6.51 -19.94
C VAL A 617 -12.29 -7.21 -21.06
N TRP A 618 -12.47 -6.56 -22.21
CA TRP A 618 -13.14 -7.16 -23.38
C TRP A 618 -12.32 -8.27 -24.10
N GLU A 619 -11.10 -8.51 -23.66
CA GLU A 619 -10.25 -9.63 -24.10
C GLU A 619 -10.28 -10.80 -23.08
N CYS A 620 -10.92 -10.62 -21.92
CA CYS A 620 -11.04 -11.64 -20.90
C CYS A 620 -12.07 -12.70 -21.28
N ALA A 621 -11.80 -13.98 -20.94
CA ALA A 621 -12.67 -15.09 -21.29
C ALA A 621 -14.09 -15.00 -20.68
N ARG A 622 -14.22 -14.32 -19.53
CA ARG A 622 -15.51 -14.10 -18.85
C ARG A 622 -16.15 -12.76 -19.19
N TYR A 623 -15.63 -12.05 -20.18
CA TYR A 623 -16.24 -10.84 -20.66
C TYR A 623 -17.55 -11.14 -21.35
N ASP A 624 -18.63 -10.54 -20.88
CA ASP A 624 -19.93 -10.60 -21.54
C ASP A 624 -20.29 -9.22 -22.09
N PRO A 625 -20.33 -9.05 -23.42
CA PRO A 625 -20.64 -7.76 -24.04
C PRO A 625 -21.99 -7.17 -23.63
N ARG A 626 -22.95 -8.01 -23.23
CA ARG A 626 -24.29 -7.57 -22.82
C ARG A 626 -24.26 -6.72 -21.57
N TYR A 627 -23.43 -7.11 -20.54
CA TYR A 627 -23.29 -6.35 -19.30
C TYR A 627 -22.21 -5.29 -19.36
N MET A 628 -21.23 -5.50 -20.23
CA MET A 628 -20.12 -4.57 -20.41
C MET A 628 -20.46 -3.42 -21.37
N ALA A 629 -21.59 -3.52 -22.11
CA ALA A 629 -22.12 -2.41 -22.86
C ALA A 629 -22.55 -1.27 -21.90
N ARG A 630 -22.47 -0.03 -22.39
CA ARG A 630 -22.90 1.15 -21.63
C ARG A 630 -24.44 1.30 -21.57
N ASP A 631 -25.16 0.23 -21.78
CA ASP A 631 -26.62 0.21 -21.79
C ASP A 631 -27.12 -0.02 -20.34
N PRO A 632 -27.82 0.96 -19.75
CA PRO A 632 -28.35 0.83 -18.39
C PRO A 632 -29.32 -0.34 -18.23
N GLU A 633 -30.07 -0.70 -19.28
CA GLU A 633 -31.03 -1.82 -19.24
C GLU A 633 -30.35 -3.19 -19.19
N LEU A 634 -29.09 -3.26 -19.61
CA LEU A 634 -28.29 -4.48 -19.58
C LEU A 634 -27.34 -4.55 -18.38
N SER A 635 -27.33 -3.52 -17.53
CA SER A 635 -26.47 -3.49 -16.33
C SER A 635 -26.98 -4.44 -15.24
N PHE A 636 -26.05 -4.90 -14.36
CA PHE A 636 -26.44 -5.69 -13.20
C PHE A 636 -27.22 -4.85 -12.19
N ASP A 637 -28.48 -5.22 -11.95
CA ASP A 637 -29.34 -4.59 -10.93
C ASP A 637 -29.10 -5.26 -9.59
N TYR A 638 -28.26 -4.63 -8.77
CA TYR A 638 -27.94 -5.12 -7.43
C TYR A 638 -29.17 -5.16 -6.51
N ALA A 639 -30.06 -4.15 -6.58
CA ALA A 639 -31.23 -4.08 -5.71
C ALA A 639 -32.20 -5.23 -6.00
N ALA A 640 -32.53 -5.46 -7.26
CA ALA A 640 -33.37 -6.56 -7.70
C ALA A 640 -32.75 -7.92 -7.37
N TRP A 641 -31.44 -8.09 -7.53
CA TRP A 641 -30.73 -9.32 -7.16
C TRP A 641 -30.77 -9.58 -5.65
N ARG A 642 -30.59 -8.54 -4.83
CA ARG A 642 -30.69 -8.64 -3.37
C ARG A 642 -32.10 -9.02 -2.90
N GLU A 643 -33.15 -8.40 -3.48
CA GLU A 643 -34.56 -8.70 -3.22
C GLU A 643 -34.92 -10.13 -3.61
N ALA A 644 -34.32 -10.67 -4.67
CA ALA A 644 -34.49 -12.06 -5.09
C ALA A 644 -33.77 -13.08 -4.17
N GLY A 645 -33.17 -12.63 -3.06
CA GLY A 645 -32.52 -13.50 -2.07
C GLY A 645 -31.07 -13.85 -2.40
N ARG A 646 -30.39 -13.04 -3.20
CA ARG A 646 -28.96 -13.16 -3.56
C ARG A 646 -28.61 -14.51 -4.21
N PRO A 647 -29.26 -14.92 -5.30
CA PRO A 647 -28.98 -16.21 -5.95
C PRO A 647 -27.55 -16.25 -6.53
N LEU A 648 -26.84 -17.38 -6.39
CA LEU A 648 -25.48 -17.59 -6.87
C LEU A 648 -25.41 -18.76 -7.86
N GLY A 649 -24.38 -18.74 -8.73
CA GLY A 649 -24.13 -19.81 -9.70
C GLY A 649 -25.27 -19.99 -10.69
N GLU A 650 -25.71 -21.22 -10.89
CA GLU A 650 -26.81 -21.53 -11.80
C GLU A 650 -28.14 -20.86 -11.41
N ALA A 651 -28.40 -20.66 -10.12
CA ALA A 651 -29.59 -19.94 -9.63
C ALA A 651 -29.55 -18.47 -10.06
N ALA A 652 -28.39 -17.82 -10.08
CA ALA A 652 -28.25 -16.45 -10.58
C ALA A 652 -28.54 -16.36 -12.09
N LEU A 653 -28.05 -17.32 -12.88
CA LEU A 653 -28.35 -17.39 -14.31
C LEU A 653 -29.84 -17.67 -14.59
N ALA A 654 -30.50 -18.45 -13.73
CA ALA A 654 -31.95 -18.70 -13.85
C ALA A 654 -32.76 -17.44 -13.50
N TRP A 655 -32.38 -16.71 -12.46
CA TRP A 655 -32.97 -15.45 -12.06
C TRP A 655 -32.87 -14.41 -13.20
N GLU A 656 -31.67 -14.23 -13.75
CA GLU A 656 -31.44 -13.31 -14.86
C GLU A 656 -32.34 -13.63 -16.07
N ARG A 657 -32.42 -14.89 -16.45
CA ARG A 657 -33.30 -15.33 -17.56
C ARG A 657 -34.79 -15.04 -17.26
N GLY A 658 -35.18 -15.07 -15.99
CA GLY A 658 -36.54 -14.73 -15.54
C GLY A 658 -36.85 -13.23 -15.66
N LEU A 659 -35.88 -12.35 -15.39
CA LEU A 659 -36.06 -10.90 -15.54
C LEU A 659 -36.24 -10.45 -16.99
N ARG A 660 -35.64 -11.20 -17.94
CA ARG A 660 -35.62 -10.84 -19.36
C ARG A 660 -36.83 -11.43 -20.16
N ARG A 661 -37.68 -12.21 -19.51
CA ARG A 661 -38.97 -12.69 -20.06
C ARG A 661 -40.12 -11.79 -19.66
#